data_e096c9f6eefed7047ad203dac0adb8e4
#
_entry.id   e096c9f6eefed7047ad203dac0adb8e4
#
_cell.length_a   1.000
_cell.length_b   1.000
_cell.length_c   1.000
_cell.angle_alpha   90.00
_cell.angle_beta   90.00
_cell.angle_gamma   90.00
#
_symmetry.space_group_name_H-M   'P 1'
#
loop_
_entity.id
_entity.type
_entity.pdbx_description
1 polymer ?
#
loop_
_entity_poly.entity_id
_entity_poly.type
_entity_poly.pdbx_seq_one_letter_code
_entity_poly.pdbx_strand_id
1 'polypeptide(L)'
;MRCADFFWLRSAGFAADALLQDAPLSTTPEFVALMAQLQRRESLHQLFSAHIASIGEEQCRKVTRKLKANQPISVSDLPLSLRDTLTDAVAELQSIAADVTAREEALRPEFAISGEQMRQQLIDFLAQPDVAEAIFISNPEAAQRIDALIAERYAPYDSRKKQKIRLGWSYGQRFCTKNDTCSFFGPIAWGRFSDSQDSVSIVHPPGSWLSQRKTFFESWVMQRIVTRINSECPLPKRLPLMLNAGCYLHHDVLYYPLEKTRRLTGRTLAVLQKLNESGAVINEEQLSQKLNFDSHPLIQHLIDAGIVQRGFQLSPRDPEALEQLRHKMVAFHLPVDFVARWSDCFHRLMASREAYSRGDITQRQQALLTINQTLNQAGISLARESGKMYIGRYPLYEDCARASRVIFSRELQQHINNDFAPLMYLYRWLTRATAFLLHQEWLSVFQGCLQKVSSGDSVSLLLFLQALQPQQSSIQQQVYQRVLTMLEKAWQPLFTASQQEELVLEPHQIEQVMTTLEQQCPAAVDFEVLGDSFHSPDFMLAAASLDALNQGEYQLVIGETHPAVHTLSQPVAAPFSPYLAEIEQEVARLFGRERVMLADSPESYQRSHIDWPLIDHYSQLILPSGGGCVTPDKRYAVGRARVRCEKNRLTVLDIAGVFQEDLLCVNGTPLHQLLFHLAGDIIPRSEPRRIRFNRTIYKRRSWTFGSESWPVALPDEFDTFIQWQSWRQLHDLPLRVFIKCDSEPKPLFVDFDNPLSLDALMTALKKAKVSLVSEMLPAPEALWFNDARGRVCCEVRSTFSSLKQEVPQNAE
;
A
#
# COMPACT_ATOMS: atom_id res chain seq x y z
N MET A 1 -5.91 18.21 15.90
CA MET A 1 -5.70 16.77 16.02
C MET A 1 -4.42 16.50 16.77
N ARG A 2 -4.34 15.39 17.50
CA ARG A 2 -3.15 14.99 18.27
C ARG A 2 -2.74 13.56 17.90
N CYS A 3 -1.43 13.29 17.91
CA CYS A 3 -0.85 11.99 17.73
C CYS A 3 -1.21 11.06 18.89
N ALA A 4 -1.60 9.84 18.61
CA ALA A 4 -1.80 8.79 19.62
C ALA A 4 -0.56 8.55 20.47
N ASP A 5 -0.72 7.95 21.65
CA ASP A 5 0.38 7.69 22.59
C ASP A 5 1.25 6.47 22.20
N PHE A 6 0.85 5.76 21.17
CA PHE A 6 1.54 4.59 20.63
C PHE A 6 1.60 4.65 19.11
N PHE A 7 2.51 3.90 18.56
CA PHE A 7 2.76 3.80 17.12
C PHE A 7 3.35 2.43 16.78
N TRP A 8 3.44 2.12 15.51
CA TRP A 8 4.24 1.00 15.07
C TRP A 8 5.16 1.38 13.90
N LEU A 9 6.28 0.68 13.81
CA LEU A 9 7.26 0.85 12.76
C LEU A 9 7.05 -0.22 11.70
N ARG A 10 7.04 0.18 10.44
CA ARG A 10 7.33 -0.68 9.30
C ARG A 10 8.82 -0.61 9.03
N SER A 11 9.47 -1.73 8.85
CA SER A 11 10.90 -1.72 8.60
C SER A 11 11.28 -2.72 7.49
N ALA A 12 12.37 -2.42 6.81
CA ALA A 12 13.06 -3.41 6.00
C ALA A 12 13.53 -4.58 6.90
N GLY A 13 13.62 -5.77 6.37
CA GLY A 13 14.09 -6.94 7.11
C GLY A 13 15.62 -7.03 7.16
N PHE A 14 16.30 -6.37 6.23
CA PHE A 14 17.76 -6.38 6.08
C PHE A 14 18.30 -4.95 6.05
N ALA A 15 19.57 -4.80 6.42
CA ALA A 15 20.22 -3.51 6.46
C ALA A 15 20.42 -2.92 5.05
N ALA A 16 20.22 -1.61 4.92
CA ALA A 16 20.49 -0.89 3.68
C ALA A 16 21.98 -0.97 3.29
N ASP A 17 22.86 -1.02 4.28
CA ASP A 17 24.32 -1.14 4.13
C ASP A 17 24.73 -2.36 3.28
N ALA A 18 23.92 -3.44 3.25
CA ALA A 18 24.20 -4.62 2.45
C ALA A 18 24.27 -4.39 0.93
N LEU A 19 23.67 -3.29 0.45
CA LEU A 19 23.63 -2.92 -0.97
C LEU A 19 24.52 -1.71 -1.29
N LEU A 20 25.10 -1.06 -0.29
CA LEU A 20 25.90 0.14 -0.44
C LEU A 20 27.38 -0.24 -0.59
N GLN A 21 28.12 0.64 -1.23
CA GLN A 21 29.58 0.57 -1.34
C GLN A 21 30.23 1.38 -0.25
N ASP A 22 31.32 0.86 0.34
CA ASP A 22 32.13 1.58 1.32
C ASP A 22 32.89 2.75 0.69
N ALA A 23 33.34 2.60 -0.56
CA ALA A 23 34.07 3.62 -1.32
C ALA A 23 33.53 3.70 -2.75
N PRO A 24 32.48 4.50 -2.99
CA PRO A 24 31.92 4.70 -4.32
C PRO A 24 32.93 5.34 -5.29
N LEU A 25 32.97 4.91 -6.55
CA LEU A 25 33.86 5.45 -7.57
C LEU A 25 33.63 6.97 -7.77
N SER A 26 32.38 7.42 -7.65
CA SER A 26 32.01 8.83 -7.79
C SER A 26 32.64 9.77 -6.76
N THR A 27 33.15 9.23 -5.65
CA THR A 27 33.80 10.01 -4.59
C THR A 27 35.32 10.12 -4.75
N THR A 28 35.90 9.39 -5.70
CA THR A 28 37.36 9.46 -5.96
C THR A 28 37.73 10.79 -6.58
N PRO A 29 38.91 11.37 -6.21
CA PRO A 29 39.37 12.66 -6.79
C PRO A 29 39.46 12.64 -8.33
N GLU A 30 39.90 11.51 -8.91
CA GLU A 30 40.02 11.29 -10.34
C GLU A 30 38.67 11.35 -11.05
N PHE A 31 37.65 10.71 -10.47
CA PHE A 31 36.28 10.72 -10.98
C PHE A 31 35.67 12.13 -10.88
N VAL A 32 35.82 12.78 -9.73
CA VAL A 32 35.32 14.17 -9.53
C VAL A 32 35.95 15.11 -10.54
N ALA A 33 37.25 14.96 -10.79
CA ALA A 33 37.96 15.76 -11.81
C ALA A 33 37.43 15.43 -13.23
N LEU A 34 37.18 14.16 -13.57
CA LEU A 34 36.60 13.79 -14.86
C LEU A 34 35.20 14.46 -15.05
N MET A 35 34.35 14.38 -14.04
CA MET A 35 33.02 14.98 -14.14
C MET A 35 33.04 16.50 -14.26
N ALA A 36 34.00 17.18 -13.61
CA ALA A 36 34.20 18.62 -13.74
C ALA A 36 34.63 18.98 -15.19
N GLN A 37 35.49 18.19 -15.80
CA GLN A 37 35.90 18.39 -17.20
C GLN A 37 34.75 18.14 -18.18
N LEU A 38 33.94 17.10 -17.94
CA LEU A 38 32.75 16.83 -18.76
C LEU A 38 31.73 17.96 -18.67
N GLN A 39 31.50 18.49 -17.47
CA GLN A 39 30.64 19.65 -17.28
C GLN A 39 31.17 20.90 -17.96
N ARG A 40 32.45 21.13 -17.85
CA ARG A 40 33.10 22.25 -18.53
C ARG A 40 33.00 22.12 -20.06
N ARG A 41 33.21 20.91 -20.61
CA ARG A 41 32.98 20.59 -22.02
C ARG A 41 31.56 20.93 -22.47
N GLU A 42 30.57 20.56 -21.70
CA GLU A 42 29.17 20.86 -22.00
C GLU A 42 28.90 22.38 -22.01
N SER A 43 29.44 23.11 -21.03
CA SER A 43 29.32 24.57 -20.99
C SER A 43 29.95 25.23 -22.24
N LEU A 44 31.08 24.72 -22.72
CA LEU A 44 31.68 25.17 -23.99
C LEU A 44 30.79 24.81 -25.18
N HIS A 45 30.22 23.61 -25.24
CA HIS A 45 29.29 23.24 -26.31
C HIS A 45 28.06 24.16 -26.34
N GLN A 46 27.55 24.59 -25.21
CA GLN A 46 26.46 25.57 -25.13
C GLN A 46 26.90 26.94 -25.63
N LEU A 47 28.14 27.40 -25.28
CA LEU A 47 28.74 28.62 -25.80
C LEU A 47 28.85 28.59 -27.33
N PHE A 48 29.37 27.47 -27.88
CA PHE A 48 29.46 27.30 -29.34
C PHE A 48 28.08 27.35 -29.99
N SER A 49 27.09 26.63 -29.39
CA SER A 49 25.72 26.58 -29.90
C SER A 49 25.05 27.97 -29.94
N ALA A 50 25.27 28.79 -28.89
CA ALA A 50 24.76 30.16 -28.84
C ALA A 50 25.36 31.03 -29.96
N HIS A 51 26.67 30.93 -30.21
CA HIS A 51 27.33 31.66 -31.29
C HIS A 51 26.92 31.16 -32.69
N ILE A 52 26.75 29.85 -32.86
CA ILE A 52 26.23 29.25 -34.09
C ILE A 52 24.80 29.75 -34.38
N ALA A 53 23.95 29.84 -33.38
CA ALA A 53 22.58 30.36 -33.52
C ALA A 53 22.56 31.85 -33.97
N SER A 54 23.53 32.65 -33.51
CA SER A 54 23.65 34.07 -33.89
C SER A 54 24.03 34.30 -35.34
N ILE A 55 24.76 33.36 -35.98
CA ILE A 55 25.28 33.46 -37.36
C ILE A 55 24.43 32.63 -38.34
N GLY A 56 23.82 31.57 -37.89
CA GLY A 56 23.05 30.61 -38.65
C GLY A 56 23.74 29.27 -38.86
N GLU A 57 23.01 28.17 -38.69
CA GLU A 57 23.55 26.80 -38.79
C GLU A 57 24.17 26.48 -40.14
N GLU A 58 23.70 27.05 -41.21
CA GLU A 58 24.19 26.80 -42.58
C GLU A 58 25.66 27.24 -42.78
N GLN A 59 26.01 28.36 -42.19
CA GLN A 59 27.40 28.90 -42.26
C GLN A 59 28.33 28.14 -41.29
N CYS A 60 27.79 27.47 -40.30
CA CYS A 60 28.50 26.73 -39.24
C CYS A 60 28.40 25.21 -39.38
N ARG A 61 27.92 24.66 -40.51
CA ARG A 61 27.62 23.23 -40.71
C ARG A 61 28.75 22.29 -40.24
N LYS A 62 29.99 22.65 -40.50
CA LYS A 62 31.15 21.82 -40.16
C LYS A 62 31.37 21.72 -38.67
N VAL A 63 31.27 22.82 -37.95
CA VAL A 63 31.39 22.90 -36.49
C VAL A 63 30.20 22.21 -35.82
N THR A 64 28.97 22.49 -36.24
CA THR A 64 27.76 21.87 -35.74
C THR A 64 27.81 20.36 -35.85
N ARG A 65 28.25 19.82 -36.99
CA ARG A 65 28.39 18.36 -37.18
C ARG A 65 29.43 17.76 -36.23
N LYS A 66 30.58 18.43 -36.03
CA LYS A 66 31.65 17.97 -35.14
C LYS A 66 31.24 18.04 -33.69
N LEU A 67 30.55 19.10 -33.24
CA LEU A 67 29.99 19.23 -31.90
C LEU A 67 28.96 18.09 -31.62
N LYS A 68 28.01 17.89 -32.53
CA LYS A 68 26.99 16.81 -32.41
C LYS A 68 27.63 15.42 -32.39
N ALA A 69 28.77 15.22 -33.01
CA ALA A 69 29.49 13.95 -33.06
C ALA A 69 30.60 13.82 -31.99
N ASN A 70 30.74 14.78 -31.08
CA ASN A 70 31.84 14.88 -30.10
C ASN A 70 33.24 14.73 -30.74
N GLN A 71 33.41 15.26 -31.98
CA GLN A 71 34.65 15.19 -32.68
C GLN A 71 35.52 16.42 -32.41
N PRO A 72 36.87 16.32 -32.45
CA PRO A 72 37.77 17.45 -32.25
C PRO A 72 37.48 18.59 -33.22
N ILE A 73 37.37 19.79 -32.68
CA ILE A 73 37.17 21.03 -33.43
C ILE A 73 38.51 21.73 -33.50
N SER A 74 38.83 22.32 -34.67
CA SER A 74 39.97 23.19 -34.87
C SER A 74 39.52 24.59 -35.23
N VAL A 75 40.40 25.61 -35.05
CA VAL A 75 40.08 26.99 -35.40
C VAL A 75 39.75 27.14 -36.91
N SER A 76 40.33 26.26 -37.77
CA SER A 76 40.03 26.23 -39.21
C SER A 76 38.60 25.71 -39.51
N ASP A 77 37.94 25.05 -38.60
CA ASP A 77 36.54 24.59 -38.74
C ASP A 77 35.53 25.72 -38.53
N LEU A 78 35.97 26.81 -37.85
CA LEU A 78 35.14 27.99 -37.56
C LEU A 78 34.99 28.90 -38.77
N PRO A 79 33.82 29.51 -39.00
CA PRO A 79 33.65 30.66 -39.87
C PRO A 79 34.61 31.79 -39.49
N LEU A 80 35.07 32.55 -40.47
CA LEU A 80 36.01 33.65 -40.22
C LEU A 80 35.52 34.63 -39.13
N SER A 81 34.22 34.92 -39.10
CA SER A 81 33.58 35.81 -38.11
C SER A 81 33.63 35.31 -36.66
N LEU A 82 33.89 34.02 -36.40
CA LEU A 82 33.93 33.43 -35.05
C LEU A 82 35.36 33.08 -34.60
N ARG A 83 36.33 33.16 -35.46
CA ARG A 83 37.72 32.72 -35.15
C ARG A 83 38.29 33.49 -33.97
N ASP A 84 38.25 34.82 -34.04
CA ASP A 84 38.81 35.66 -32.98
C ASP A 84 38.09 35.52 -31.66
N THR A 85 36.75 35.23 -31.67
CA THR A 85 35.95 35.10 -30.48
C THR A 85 36.08 33.72 -29.83
N LEU A 86 36.30 32.66 -30.61
CA LEU A 86 36.22 31.27 -30.11
C LEU A 86 37.56 30.52 -30.17
N THR A 87 38.69 31.20 -30.53
CA THR A 87 40.01 30.54 -30.58
C THR A 87 40.41 29.94 -29.23
N ASP A 88 40.29 30.71 -28.16
CA ASP A 88 40.59 30.23 -26.79
C ASP A 88 39.67 29.11 -26.37
N ALA A 89 38.41 29.17 -26.68
CA ALA A 89 37.40 28.13 -26.39
C ALA A 89 37.69 26.82 -27.18
N VAL A 90 38.20 26.91 -28.40
CA VAL A 90 38.66 25.74 -29.18
C VAL A 90 39.88 25.09 -28.52
N ALA A 91 40.88 25.90 -28.10
CA ALA A 91 42.08 25.39 -27.42
C ALA A 91 41.73 24.73 -26.09
N GLU A 92 40.84 25.35 -25.32
CA GLU A 92 40.31 24.79 -24.09
C GLU A 92 39.57 23.48 -24.35
N LEU A 93 38.70 23.42 -25.38
CA LEU A 93 37.93 22.21 -25.72
C LEU A 93 38.87 21.05 -26.12
N GLN A 94 39.94 21.32 -26.83
CA GLN A 94 40.96 20.33 -27.20
C GLN A 94 41.73 19.80 -25.97
N SER A 95 42.09 20.72 -25.06
CA SER A 95 42.78 20.36 -23.80
C SER A 95 41.86 19.48 -22.94
N ILE A 96 40.58 19.83 -22.80
CA ILE A 96 39.59 19.07 -22.08
C ILE A 96 39.39 17.68 -22.71
N ALA A 97 39.34 17.59 -24.04
CA ALA A 97 39.15 16.30 -24.71
C ALA A 97 40.32 15.35 -24.44
N ALA A 98 41.56 15.85 -24.43
CA ALA A 98 42.75 15.05 -24.10
C ALA A 98 42.73 14.60 -22.61
N ASP A 99 42.40 15.53 -21.69
CA ASP A 99 42.33 15.21 -20.24
C ASP A 99 41.20 14.21 -19.93
N VAL A 100 40.03 14.39 -20.54
CA VAL A 100 38.89 13.44 -20.42
C VAL A 100 39.31 12.04 -20.86
N THR A 101 39.93 11.91 -22.06
CA THR A 101 40.39 10.61 -22.58
C THR A 101 41.39 9.95 -21.62
N ALA A 102 42.36 10.68 -21.12
CA ALA A 102 43.37 10.13 -20.20
C ALA A 102 42.75 9.65 -18.87
N ARG A 103 41.79 10.43 -18.33
CA ARG A 103 41.09 10.06 -17.09
C ARG A 103 40.15 8.87 -17.29
N GLU A 104 39.44 8.81 -18.41
CA GLU A 104 38.57 7.64 -18.72
C GLU A 104 39.40 6.37 -18.84
N GLU A 105 40.57 6.44 -19.53
CA GLU A 105 41.50 5.29 -19.61
C GLU A 105 42.03 4.84 -18.26
N ALA A 106 42.33 5.78 -17.34
CA ALA A 106 42.76 5.47 -15.98
C ALA A 106 41.66 4.87 -15.11
N LEU A 107 40.40 5.33 -15.24
CA LEU A 107 39.27 4.89 -14.42
C LEU A 107 38.64 3.57 -14.89
N ARG A 108 38.77 3.17 -16.15
CA ARG A 108 38.19 1.91 -16.67
C ARG A 108 38.58 0.66 -15.89
N PRO A 109 39.87 0.45 -15.53
CA PRO A 109 40.27 -0.70 -14.72
C PRO A 109 39.65 -0.67 -13.32
N GLU A 110 39.59 0.52 -12.69
CA GLU A 110 38.97 0.69 -11.35
C GLU A 110 37.47 0.40 -11.39
N PHE A 111 36.76 0.87 -12.41
CA PHE A 111 35.35 0.56 -12.63
C PHE A 111 35.10 -0.95 -12.80
N ALA A 112 35.97 -1.62 -13.59
CA ALA A 112 35.84 -3.07 -13.81
C ALA A 112 36.03 -3.85 -12.52
N ILE A 113 37.03 -3.48 -11.69
CA ILE A 113 37.28 -4.09 -10.37
C ILE A 113 36.10 -3.84 -9.43
N SER A 114 35.65 -2.60 -9.31
CA SER A 114 34.51 -2.21 -8.48
C SER A 114 33.23 -2.94 -8.90
N GLY A 115 32.97 -3.03 -10.21
CA GLY A 115 31.82 -3.74 -10.74
C GLY A 115 31.83 -5.25 -10.43
N GLU A 116 33.00 -5.89 -10.45
CA GLU A 116 33.12 -7.30 -10.04
C GLU A 116 32.94 -7.46 -8.53
N GLN A 117 33.49 -6.58 -7.72
CA GLN A 117 33.29 -6.56 -6.26
C GLN A 117 31.81 -6.45 -5.92
N MET A 118 31.05 -5.55 -6.56
CA MET A 118 29.62 -5.40 -6.35
C MET A 118 28.82 -6.65 -6.73
N ARG A 119 29.17 -7.30 -7.86
CA ARG A 119 28.54 -8.56 -8.25
C ARG A 119 28.78 -9.63 -7.21
N GLN A 120 30.00 -9.74 -6.70
CA GLN A 120 30.37 -10.72 -5.69
C GLN A 120 29.67 -10.43 -4.36
N GLN A 121 29.68 -9.17 -3.92
CA GLN A 121 28.95 -8.71 -2.72
C GLN A 121 27.46 -9.05 -2.78
N LEU A 122 26.81 -8.81 -3.92
CA LEU A 122 25.41 -9.19 -4.13
C LEU A 122 25.22 -10.72 -4.03
N ILE A 123 26.11 -11.52 -4.66
CA ILE A 123 26.02 -12.98 -4.58
C ILE A 123 26.23 -13.47 -3.15
N ASP A 124 27.16 -12.89 -2.42
CA ASP A 124 27.41 -13.22 -0.99
C ASP A 124 26.22 -12.85 -0.12
N PHE A 125 25.58 -11.70 -0.35
CA PHE A 125 24.33 -11.32 0.30
C PHE A 125 23.21 -12.32 0.01
N LEU A 126 23.01 -12.69 -1.26
CA LEU A 126 21.97 -13.64 -1.68
C LEU A 126 22.20 -15.06 -1.13
N ALA A 127 23.47 -15.43 -0.84
CA ALA A 127 23.85 -16.72 -0.28
C ALA A 127 23.59 -16.81 1.24
N GLN A 128 23.30 -15.70 1.93
CA GLN A 128 22.97 -15.73 3.35
C GLN A 128 21.68 -16.55 3.60
N PRO A 129 21.64 -17.43 4.60
CA PRO A 129 20.48 -18.30 4.85
C PRO A 129 19.16 -17.54 4.98
N ASP A 130 19.16 -16.41 5.71
CA ASP A 130 17.98 -15.58 5.91
C ASP A 130 17.51 -14.94 4.59
N VAL A 131 18.44 -14.52 3.72
CA VAL A 131 18.10 -13.93 2.43
C VAL A 131 17.53 -14.99 1.48
N ALA A 132 18.12 -16.19 1.45
CA ALA A 132 17.61 -17.32 0.68
C ALA A 132 16.20 -17.71 1.14
N GLU A 133 15.95 -17.74 2.47
CA GLU A 133 14.62 -17.99 3.04
C GLU A 133 13.62 -16.89 2.63
N ALA A 134 14.01 -15.62 2.69
CA ALA A 134 13.16 -14.49 2.29
C ALA A 134 12.77 -14.55 0.81
N ILE A 135 13.71 -14.91 -0.08
CA ILE A 135 13.45 -15.10 -1.50
C ILE A 135 12.47 -16.27 -1.69
N PHE A 136 12.71 -17.40 -1.01
CA PHE A 136 11.85 -18.57 -1.08
C PHE A 136 10.41 -18.27 -0.65
N ILE A 137 10.22 -17.58 0.48
CA ILE A 137 8.88 -17.16 0.96
C ILE A 137 8.22 -16.23 -0.05
N SER A 138 8.98 -15.31 -0.66
CA SER A 138 8.46 -14.39 -1.67
C SER A 138 8.08 -15.08 -2.98
N ASN A 139 8.92 -16.02 -3.45
CA ASN A 139 8.77 -16.73 -4.70
C ASN A 139 9.72 -17.95 -4.80
N PRO A 140 9.25 -19.18 -4.55
CA PRO A 140 10.06 -20.39 -4.64
C PRO A 140 10.71 -20.63 -6.02
N GLU A 141 10.09 -20.20 -7.13
CA GLU A 141 10.70 -20.32 -8.46
C GLU A 141 11.90 -19.38 -8.64
N ALA A 142 11.81 -18.18 -8.06
CA ALA A 142 12.92 -17.24 -8.03
C ALA A 142 14.07 -17.77 -7.17
N ALA A 143 13.78 -18.41 -6.04
CA ALA A 143 14.79 -19.03 -5.19
C ALA A 143 15.64 -20.02 -5.98
N GLN A 144 15.04 -20.93 -6.76
CA GLN A 144 15.77 -21.87 -7.60
C GLN A 144 16.73 -21.20 -8.61
N ARG A 145 16.31 -20.04 -9.18
CA ARG A 145 17.16 -19.28 -10.12
C ARG A 145 18.31 -18.58 -9.41
N ILE A 146 18.11 -18.15 -8.16
CA ILE A 146 19.16 -17.55 -7.33
C ILE A 146 20.12 -18.62 -6.84
N ASP A 147 19.65 -19.81 -6.43
CA ASP A 147 20.50 -20.95 -6.09
C ASP A 147 21.43 -21.32 -7.25
N ALA A 148 20.90 -21.33 -8.48
CA ALA A 148 21.72 -21.55 -9.69
C ALA A 148 22.73 -20.40 -9.92
N LEU A 149 22.42 -19.14 -9.58
CA LEU A 149 23.37 -18.03 -9.63
C LEU A 149 24.51 -18.23 -8.63
N ILE A 150 24.18 -18.61 -7.39
CA ILE A 150 25.16 -18.86 -6.32
C ILE A 150 26.09 -20.01 -6.70
N ALA A 151 25.55 -21.11 -7.27
CA ALA A 151 26.35 -22.25 -7.75
C ALA A 151 27.30 -21.85 -8.90
N GLU A 152 26.87 -20.93 -9.78
CA GLU A 152 27.60 -20.43 -10.92
C GLU A 152 28.41 -19.13 -10.60
N ARG A 153 28.73 -18.85 -9.32
CA ARG A 153 29.35 -17.59 -8.88
C ARG A 153 30.65 -17.22 -9.65
N TYR A 154 31.46 -18.20 -10.01
CA TYR A 154 32.72 -18.02 -10.73
C TYR A 154 32.57 -18.22 -12.27
N ALA A 155 31.39 -18.49 -12.78
CA ALA A 155 31.16 -18.59 -14.20
C ALA A 155 31.34 -17.24 -14.92
N PRO A 156 31.66 -17.22 -16.24
CA PRO A 156 31.75 -15.97 -16.99
C PRO A 156 30.49 -15.10 -16.90
N TYR A 157 30.68 -13.77 -16.90
CA TYR A 157 29.59 -12.80 -16.86
C TYR A 157 28.95 -12.63 -18.23
N ASP A 158 28.09 -13.61 -18.60
CA ASP A 158 27.34 -13.62 -19.85
C ASP A 158 25.92 -13.01 -19.65
N SER A 159 25.15 -12.97 -20.73
CA SER A 159 23.79 -12.43 -20.73
C SER A 159 22.84 -13.19 -19.79
N ARG A 160 23.04 -14.48 -19.58
CA ARG A 160 22.21 -15.31 -18.68
C ARG A 160 22.55 -15.01 -17.22
N LYS A 161 23.84 -14.91 -16.89
CA LYS A 161 24.28 -14.51 -15.54
C LYS A 161 23.84 -13.10 -15.22
N LYS A 162 23.91 -12.16 -16.18
CA LYS A 162 23.40 -10.80 -16.06
C LYS A 162 21.92 -10.75 -15.70
N GLN A 163 21.08 -11.60 -16.32
CA GLN A 163 19.65 -11.70 -15.97
C GLN A 163 19.42 -12.23 -14.54
N LYS A 164 20.20 -13.22 -14.09
CA LYS A 164 20.11 -13.76 -12.72
C LYS A 164 20.55 -12.72 -11.69
N ILE A 165 21.63 -11.99 -11.95
CA ILE A 165 22.13 -10.88 -11.12
C ILE A 165 21.06 -9.78 -11.00
N ARG A 166 20.43 -9.37 -12.08
CA ARG A 166 19.32 -8.39 -12.05
C ARG A 166 18.14 -8.88 -11.22
N LEU A 167 17.80 -10.17 -11.31
CA LEU A 167 16.79 -10.77 -10.43
C LEU A 167 17.22 -10.67 -8.96
N GLY A 168 18.46 -11.03 -8.64
CA GLY A 168 19.04 -10.89 -7.29
C GLY A 168 19.01 -9.46 -6.77
N TRP A 169 19.42 -8.49 -7.58
CA TRP A 169 19.33 -7.07 -7.25
C TRP A 169 17.91 -6.62 -6.93
N SER A 170 16.91 -7.10 -7.72
CA SER A 170 15.50 -6.78 -7.48
C SER A 170 14.99 -7.25 -6.11
N TYR A 171 15.48 -8.40 -5.62
CA TYR A 171 15.17 -8.88 -4.27
C TYR A 171 15.98 -8.12 -3.21
N GLY A 172 17.28 -7.89 -3.43
CA GLY A 172 18.13 -7.12 -2.53
C GLY A 172 17.53 -5.74 -2.23
N GLN A 173 17.23 -4.94 -3.27
CA GLN A 173 16.61 -3.62 -3.07
C GLN A 173 15.26 -3.71 -2.32
N ARG A 174 14.45 -4.74 -2.60
CA ARG A 174 13.16 -4.91 -1.91
C ARG A 174 13.34 -5.16 -0.43
N PHE A 175 14.32 -5.98 -0.05
CA PHE A 175 14.51 -6.39 1.34
C PHE A 175 15.27 -5.36 2.18
N CYS A 176 16.10 -4.52 1.55
CA CYS A 176 16.96 -3.57 2.23
C CYS A 176 16.43 -2.13 2.22
N THR A 177 15.68 -1.72 1.16
CA THR A 177 15.32 -0.30 0.99
C THR A 177 13.82 -0.03 0.99
N LYS A 178 12.98 -1.08 1.12
CA LYS A 178 11.50 -0.92 1.16
C LYS A 178 10.93 -1.39 2.47
N ASN A 179 9.89 -0.69 2.92
CA ASN A 179 9.19 -0.94 4.19
C ASN A 179 7.91 -1.77 3.98
N ASP A 180 7.88 -2.69 3.02
CA ASP A 180 6.72 -3.55 2.77
C ASP A 180 6.50 -4.51 3.93
N THR A 181 5.32 -4.48 4.57
CA THR A 181 5.00 -5.46 5.60
C THR A 181 4.78 -6.83 4.96
N CYS A 182 5.70 -7.74 5.21
CA CYS A 182 5.66 -9.10 4.67
C CYS A 182 6.69 -9.98 5.39
N SER A 183 6.26 -11.01 6.10
CA SER A 183 7.13 -11.93 6.79
C SER A 183 8.23 -11.22 7.61
N PHE A 184 9.38 -11.86 7.80
CA PHE A 184 10.52 -11.27 8.52
C PHE A 184 11.36 -10.32 7.65
N PHE A 185 11.16 -10.27 6.35
CA PHE A 185 11.83 -9.28 5.48
C PHE A 185 11.06 -7.95 5.35
N GLY A 186 9.95 -7.83 6.05
CA GLY A 186 9.18 -6.61 6.28
C GLY A 186 8.47 -6.66 7.64
N PRO A 187 9.22 -6.84 8.76
CA PRO A 187 8.63 -7.00 10.08
C PRO A 187 8.17 -5.66 10.64
N ILE A 188 7.22 -5.73 11.57
CA ILE A 188 6.75 -4.57 12.33
C ILE A 188 7.39 -4.51 13.73
N ALA A 189 7.43 -3.31 14.32
CA ALA A 189 7.77 -3.12 15.72
C ALA A 189 6.81 -2.13 16.37
N TRP A 190 6.31 -2.44 17.57
CA TRP A 190 5.48 -1.51 18.34
C TRP A 190 6.31 -0.59 19.22
N GLY A 191 5.90 0.66 19.34
CA GLY A 191 6.49 1.67 20.18
C GLY A 191 5.44 2.54 20.84
N ARG A 192 5.90 3.39 21.78
CA ARG A 192 5.05 4.36 22.47
C ARG A 192 5.79 5.66 22.76
N PHE A 193 5.02 6.70 23.02
CA PHE A 193 5.53 7.95 23.60
C PHE A 193 5.49 7.86 25.12
N SER A 194 6.55 8.30 25.79
CA SER A 194 6.63 8.33 27.25
C SER A 194 7.56 9.44 27.73
N ASP A 195 7.52 9.75 29.02
CA ASP A 195 8.48 10.65 29.63
C ASP A 195 9.86 10.00 29.60
N SER A 196 10.78 10.59 28.86
CA SER A 196 12.15 10.13 28.64
C SER A 196 13.05 11.36 28.48
N GLN A 197 14.29 11.27 28.94
CA GLN A 197 15.31 12.30 28.70
C GLN A 197 15.83 12.23 27.26
N ASP A 198 15.95 11.04 26.72
CA ASP A 198 16.33 10.82 25.31
C ASP A 198 15.11 11.02 24.40
N SER A 199 15.29 11.73 23.31
CA SER A 199 14.25 11.90 22.28
C SER A 199 13.77 10.56 21.75
N VAL A 200 14.70 9.63 21.53
CA VAL A 200 14.45 8.24 21.09
C VAL A 200 15.33 7.27 21.84
N SER A 201 14.75 6.19 22.35
CA SER A 201 15.51 5.06 22.87
C SER A 201 15.05 3.75 22.20
N ILE A 202 16.00 2.85 21.96
CA ILE A 202 15.76 1.53 21.37
C ILE A 202 16.28 0.48 22.36
N VAL A 203 15.42 -0.46 22.71
CA VAL A 203 15.81 -1.62 23.50
C VAL A 203 15.81 -2.85 22.59
N HIS A 204 16.97 -3.46 22.42
CA HIS A 204 17.15 -4.73 21.73
C HIS A 204 17.23 -5.86 22.77
N PRO A 205 16.17 -6.67 22.95
CA PRO A 205 16.24 -7.80 23.87
C PRO A 205 17.31 -8.82 23.40
N PRO A 206 17.99 -9.52 24.33
CA PRO A 206 18.89 -10.60 23.95
C PRO A 206 18.15 -11.75 23.29
N GLY A 207 18.79 -12.43 22.34
CA GLY A 207 18.24 -13.59 21.63
C GLY A 207 17.76 -13.26 20.21
N SER A 208 16.60 -13.79 19.83
CA SER A 208 16.07 -13.57 18.49
C SER A 208 15.67 -12.11 18.24
N TRP A 209 16.04 -11.57 17.07
CA TRP A 209 15.63 -10.24 16.65
C TRP A 209 14.14 -10.15 16.29
N LEU A 210 13.45 -11.30 16.11
CA LEU A 210 12.02 -11.41 15.97
C LEU A 210 11.40 -11.85 17.30
N SER A 211 10.35 -11.17 17.72
CA SER A 211 9.54 -11.56 18.89
C SER A 211 8.48 -12.59 18.53
N GLN A 212 7.91 -12.49 17.34
CA GLN A 212 6.81 -13.35 16.88
C GLN A 212 6.87 -13.58 15.38
N ARG A 213 6.46 -14.78 14.98
CA ARG A 213 6.13 -15.16 13.59
C ARG A 213 4.75 -15.81 13.60
N LYS A 214 3.84 -15.37 12.74
CA LYS A 214 2.49 -15.91 12.61
C LYS A 214 2.20 -16.29 11.18
N THR A 215 1.87 -17.56 10.94
CA THR A 215 1.57 -18.12 9.62
C THR A 215 0.08 -18.44 9.52
N PHE A 216 -0.55 -18.03 8.44
CA PHE A 216 -1.98 -18.15 8.21
C PHE A 216 -2.27 -18.78 6.83
N PHE A 217 -3.43 -19.42 6.71
CA PHE A 217 -3.97 -19.74 5.40
C PHE A 217 -4.53 -18.50 4.72
N GLU A 218 -4.35 -18.40 3.41
CA GLU A 218 -5.01 -17.37 2.61
C GLU A 218 -6.53 -17.55 2.61
N SER A 219 -7.27 -16.45 2.66
CA SER A 219 -8.75 -16.47 2.76
C SER A 219 -9.42 -17.23 1.61
N TRP A 220 -8.85 -17.17 0.40
CA TRP A 220 -9.37 -17.89 -0.76
C TRP A 220 -9.29 -19.41 -0.64
N VAL A 221 -8.31 -19.94 0.11
CA VAL A 221 -8.20 -21.38 0.41
C VAL A 221 -9.38 -21.81 1.27
N MET A 222 -9.66 -21.02 2.31
CA MET A 222 -10.78 -21.28 3.24
C MET A 222 -12.11 -21.29 2.51
N GLN A 223 -12.34 -20.34 1.61
CA GLN A 223 -13.56 -20.29 0.80
C GLN A 223 -13.71 -21.51 -0.12
N ARG A 224 -12.63 -21.93 -0.79
CA ARG A 224 -12.67 -23.12 -1.65
C ARG A 224 -12.96 -24.39 -0.88
N ILE A 225 -12.42 -24.52 0.33
CA ILE A 225 -12.71 -25.62 1.25
C ILE A 225 -14.21 -25.66 1.57
N VAL A 226 -14.79 -24.55 2.00
CA VAL A 226 -16.21 -24.47 2.35
C VAL A 226 -17.11 -24.76 1.15
N THR A 227 -16.83 -24.17 0.00
CA THR A 227 -17.57 -24.42 -1.24
C THR A 227 -17.54 -25.91 -1.60
N ARG A 228 -16.39 -26.55 -1.47
CA ARG A 228 -16.23 -27.99 -1.76
C ARG A 228 -17.04 -28.85 -0.79
N ILE A 229 -16.96 -28.56 0.52
CA ILE A 229 -17.74 -29.28 1.55
C ILE A 229 -19.23 -29.16 1.26
N ASN A 230 -19.73 -27.98 0.97
CA ASN A 230 -21.15 -27.75 0.67
C ASN A 230 -21.60 -28.50 -0.58
N SER A 231 -20.77 -28.53 -1.64
CA SER A 231 -21.15 -29.16 -2.92
C SER A 231 -21.12 -30.69 -2.91
N GLU A 232 -20.27 -31.31 -2.07
CA GLU A 232 -20.14 -32.77 -2.01
C GLU A 232 -20.78 -33.45 -0.81
N CYS A 233 -21.48 -32.67 0.04
CA CYS A 233 -22.13 -33.21 1.22
C CYS A 233 -23.16 -34.28 0.82
N PRO A 234 -23.03 -35.54 1.30
CA PRO A 234 -23.93 -36.63 0.91
C PRO A 234 -25.33 -36.50 1.48
N LEU A 235 -25.51 -35.67 2.54
CA LEU A 235 -26.78 -35.37 3.15
C LEU A 235 -27.08 -33.86 3.16
N PRO A 236 -27.44 -33.28 2.00
CA PRO A 236 -27.63 -31.81 1.90
C PRO A 236 -28.69 -31.27 2.88
N LYS A 237 -29.71 -32.07 3.24
CA LYS A 237 -30.73 -31.69 4.22
C LYS A 237 -30.19 -31.41 5.62
N ARG A 238 -29.00 -31.88 5.95
CA ARG A 238 -28.31 -31.63 7.21
C ARG A 238 -27.39 -30.40 7.18
N LEU A 239 -27.17 -29.82 6.00
CA LEU A 239 -26.46 -28.55 5.93
C LEU A 239 -27.32 -27.44 6.53
N PRO A 240 -26.70 -26.44 7.15
CA PRO A 240 -27.40 -25.30 7.72
C PRO A 240 -28.20 -24.53 6.66
N LEU A 241 -29.37 -24.07 7.04
CA LEU A 241 -30.22 -23.17 6.28
C LEU A 241 -30.11 -21.74 6.83
N MET A 242 -30.16 -20.77 5.97
CA MET A 242 -30.21 -19.36 6.33
C MET A 242 -31.05 -18.58 5.32
N LEU A 243 -31.67 -17.50 5.78
CA LEU A 243 -32.31 -16.55 4.88
C LEU A 243 -31.22 -15.87 4.05
N ASN A 244 -31.46 -15.72 2.73
CA ASN A 244 -30.56 -14.96 1.87
C ASN A 244 -30.47 -13.52 2.39
N ALA A 245 -29.26 -13.01 2.59
CA ALA A 245 -29.05 -11.68 3.14
C ALA A 245 -29.62 -10.54 2.29
N GLY A 246 -29.92 -10.79 1.01
CA GLY A 246 -30.68 -9.85 0.16
C GLY A 246 -32.17 -9.79 0.49
N CYS A 247 -32.68 -10.74 1.29
CA CYS A 247 -34.07 -10.81 1.73
C CYS A 247 -34.19 -10.48 3.22
N TYR A 248 -35.34 -9.94 3.62
CA TYR A 248 -35.62 -9.68 5.02
C TYR A 248 -37.12 -9.94 5.33
N LEU A 249 -37.40 -10.68 6.38
CA LEU A 249 -38.75 -10.90 6.87
C LEU A 249 -39.03 -9.95 8.05
N HIS A 250 -39.99 -9.03 7.88
CA HIS A 250 -40.49 -8.20 8.96
C HIS A 250 -41.99 -8.51 9.21
N HIS A 251 -42.31 -9.04 10.38
CA HIS A 251 -43.61 -9.61 10.70
C HIS A 251 -44.06 -10.69 9.68
N ASP A 252 -45.05 -10.38 8.83
CA ASP A 252 -45.58 -11.25 7.77
C ASP A 252 -45.21 -10.80 6.35
N VAL A 253 -44.38 -9.73 6.22
CA VAL A 253 -43.97 -9.19 4.94
C VAL A 253 -42.53 -9.60 4.65
N LEU A 254 -42.33 -10.30 3.53
CA LEU A 254 -41.00 -10.59 2.99
C LEU A 254 -40.59 -9.48 2.03
N TYR A 255 -39.46 -8.86 2.31
CA TYR A 255 -38.77 -7.90 1.44
C TYR A 255 -37.76 -8.66 0.58
N TYR A 256 -37.85 -8.46 -0.75
CA TYR A 256 -36.93 -9.00 -1.73
C TYR A 256 -35.95 -7.94 -2.19
N PRO A 257 -34.85 -8.31 -2.81
CA PRO A 257 -34.03 -7.35 -3.52
C PRO A 257 -34.84 -6.52 -4.54
N LEU A 258 -34.46 -5.27 -4.76
CA LEU A 258 -35.02 -4.39 -5.80
C LEU A 258 -36.50 -4.04 -5.58
N GLU A 259 -36.89 -3.67 -4.37
CA GLU A 259 -38.21 -3.09 -3.99
C GLU A 259 -39.41 -4.06 -4.08
N LYS A 260 -39.23 -5.33 -4.26
CA LYS A 260 -40.32 -6.29 -4.24
C LYS A 260 -40.69 -6.67 -2.82
N THR A 261 -41.98 -6.70 -2.51
CA THR A 261 -42.49 -7.15 -1.23
C THR A 261 -43.62 -8.19 -1.44
N ARG A 262 -43.74 -9.11 -0.51
CA ARG A 262 -44.84 -10.10 -0.50
C ARG A 262 -45.31 -10.39 0.90
N ARG A 263 -46.61 -10.25 1.13
CA ARG A 263 -47.22 -10.72 2.37
C ARG A 263 -47.33 -12.25 2.34
N LEU A 264 -46.87 -12.88 3.41
CA LEU A 264 -46.81 -14.32 3.55
C LEU A 264 -47.85 -14.82 4.54
N THR A 265 -48.31 -16.03 4.32
CA THR A 265 -49.26 -16.71 5.23
C THR A 265 -48.90 -18.20 5.33
N GLY A 266 -49.54 -18.89 6.30
CA GLY A 266 -49.48 -20.33 6.44
C GLY A 266 -48.05 -20.88 6.62
N ARG A 267 -47.75 -22.02 5.99
CA ARG A 267 -46.49 -22.77 6.18
C ARG A 267 -45.25 -21.99 5.72
N THR A 268 -45.36 -21.19 4.67
CA THR A 268 -44.23 -20.36 4.17
C THR A 268 -43.82 -19.33 5.20
N LEU A 269 -44.80 -18.64 5.81
CA LEU A 269 -44.52 -17.70 6.88
C LEU A 269 -43.87 -18.39 8.10
N ALA A 270 -44.41 -19.53 8.54
CA ALA A 270 -43.85 -20.26 9.67
C ALA A 270 -42.40 -20.72 9.45
N VAL A 271 -42.07 -21.19 8.25
CA VAL A 271 -40.68 -21.56 7.88
C VAL A 271 -39.74 -20.37 7.95
N LEU A 272 -40.10 -19.24 7.30
CA LEU A 272 -39.21 -18.06 7.24
C LEU A 272 -39.13 -17.34 8.60
N GLN A 273 -40.19 -17.31 9.40
CA GLN A 273 -40.15 -16.82 10.79
C GLN A 273 -39.14 -17.63 11.60
N LYS A 274 -39.16 -18.96 11.48
CA LYS A 274 -38.26 -19.82 12.23
C LYS A 274 -36.79 -19.65 11.81
N LEU A 275 -36.53 -19.44 10.54
CA LEU A 275 -35.17 -19.11 10.04
C LEU A 275 -34.73 -17.72 10.49
N ASN A 276 -35.62 -16.74 10.57
CA ASN A 276 -35.33 -15.37 10.99
C ASN A 276 -35.13 -15.22 12.50
N GLU A 277 -35.92 -15.97 13.34
CA GLU A 277 -35.81 -15.96 14.81
C GLU A 277 -34.49 -16.55 15.30
N SER A 278 -33.94 -17.48 14.51
CA SER A 278 -32.91 -18.33 15.07
C SER A 278 -31.54 -17.74 15.10
N GLY A 279 -31.21 -16.56 14.43
CA GLY A 279 -29.80 -16.25 14.45
C GLY A 279 -28.96 -17.56 14.50
N ALA A 280 -29.68 -18.67 14.80
CA ALA A 280 -29.23 -20.01 15.01
C ALA A 280 -29.31 -20.75 13.69
N VAL A 281 -28.22 -21.25 13.33
CA VAL A 281 -27.97 -22.14 12.24
C VAL A 281 -28.81 -23.40 12.46
N ILE A 282 -29.89 -23.61 11.72
CA ILE A 282 -30.80 -24.76 11.78
C ILE A 282 -30.75 -25.49 10.44
N ASN A 283 -30.84 -26.83 10.46
CA ASN A 283 -30.95 -27.62 9.24
C ASN A 283 -32.42 -27.98 8.94
N GLU A 284 -32.65 -28.59 7.79
CA GLU A 284 -33.99 -28.94 7.31
C GLU A 284 -34.70 -29.98 8.17
N GLU A 285 -33.95 -30.98 8.68
CA GLU A 285 -34.49 -32.02 9.56
C GLU A 285 -34.99 -31.41 10.89
N GLN A 286 -34.17 -30.57 11.51
CA GLN A 286 -34.49 -29.85 12.75
C GLN A 286 -35.65 -28.85 12.53
N LEU A 287 -35.69 -28.19 11.37
CA LEU A 287 -36.78 -27.27 11.04
C LEU A 287 -38.13 -28.01 10.89
N SER A 288 -38.15 -29.13 10.16
CA SER A 288 -39.37 -29.97 10.01
C SER A 288 -39.89 -30.49 11.36
N GLN A 289 -38.97 -30.91 12.25
CA GLN A 289 -39.35 -31.33 13.64
C GLN A 289 -39.97 -30.18 14.43
N LYS A 290 -39.37 -28.98 14.41
CA LYS A 290 -39.88 -27.80 15.13
C LYS A 290 -41.21 -27.31 14.60
N LEU A 291 -41.51 -27.52 13.34
CA LEU A 291 -42.73 -27.07 12.67
C LEU A 291 -43.83 -28.14 12.59
N ASN A 292 -43.56 -29.39 13.00
CA ASN A 292 -44.46 -30.52 12.91
C ASN A 292 -45.04 -30.80 11.52
N PHE A 293 -44.29 -30.51 10.45
CA PHE A 293 -44.62 -30.90 9.08
C PHE A 293 -43.37 -31.07 8.24
N ASP A 294 -43.47 -31.87 7.17
CA ASP A 294 -42.36 -32.00 6.20
C ASP A 294 -42.15 -30.67 5.45
N SER A 295 -41.06 -30.00 5.78
CA SER A 295 -40.71 -28.71 5.15
C SER A 295 -39.90 -28.84 3.88
N HIS A 296 -39.46 -30.05 3.49
CA HIS A 296 -38.54 -30.28 2.36
C HIS A 296 -39.03 -29.67 1.02
N PRO A 297 -40.25 -29.94 0.53
CA PRO A 297 -40.67 -29.41 -0.75
C PRO A 297 -40.69 -27.85 -0.75
N LEU A 298 -41.09 -27.28 0.38
CA LEU A 298 -41.14 -25.83 0.53
C LEU A 298 -39.71 -25.21 0.59
N ILE A 299 -38.83 -25.82 1.35
CA ILE A 299 -37.42 -25.36 1.45
C ILE A 299 -36.75 -25.42 0.09
N GLN A 300 -36.95 -26.49 -0.68
CA GLN A 300 -36.39 -26.58 -2.03
C GLN A 300 -36.90 -25.46 -2.93
N HIS A 301 -38.20 -25.20 -2.92
CA HIS A 301 -38.79 -24.07 -3.66
C HIS A 301 -38.22 -22.72 -3.23
N LEU A 302 -38.01 -22.52 -1.94
CA LEU A 302 -37.41 -21.28 -1.41
C LEU A 302 -35.94 -21.14 -1.79
N ILE A 303 -35.20 -22.24 -1.90
CA ILE A 303 -33.80 -22.24 -2.40
C ILE A 303 -33.78 -21.90 -3.90
N ASP A 304 -34.64 -22.55 -4.68
CA ASP A 304 -34.75 -22.30 -6.14
C ASP A 304 -35.17 -20.86 -6.44
N ALA A 305 -35.98 -20.27 -5.55
CA ALA A 305 -36.37 -18.85 -5.61
C ALA A 305 -35.29 -17.88 -5.07
N GLY A 306 -34.14 -18.36 -4.59
CA GLY A 306 -33.06 -17.54 -4.04
C GLY A 306 -33.37 -16.87 -2.69
N ILE A 307 -34.43 -17.31 -1.99
CA ILE A 307 -34.86 -16.75 -0.69
C ILE A 307 -34.10 -17.37 0.45
N VAL A 308 -33.80 -18.68 0.36
CA VAL A 308 -33.06 -19.45 1.36
C VAL A 308 -31.76 -19.95 0.74
N GLN A 309 -30.71 -19.95 1.52
CA GLN A 309 -29.42 -20.53 1.18
C GLN A 309 -29.15 -21.75 2.05
N ARG A 310 -28.48 -22.76 1.48
CA ARG A 310 -28.10 -23.98 2.17
C ARG A 310 -26.58 -24.14 2.13
N GLY A 311 -25.95 -24.32 3.28
CA GLY A 311 -24.54 -24.59 3.39
C GLY A 311 -23.86 -23.84 4.52
N PHE A 312 -22.67 -24.30 4.86
CA PHE A 312 -21.80 -23.59 5.80
C PHE A 312 -21.33 -22.27 5.20
N GLN A 313 -21.24 -21.28 6.05
CA GLN A 313 -20.52 -20.02 5.78
C GLN A 313 -19.45 -19.86 6.84
N LEU A 314 -18.27 -19.39 6.41
CA LEU A 314 -17.17 -19.00 7.29
C LEU A 314 -16.81 -17.55 7.04
N SER A 315 -16.32 -16.89 8.08
CA SER A 315 -15.47 -15.73 7.86
C SER A 315 -14.15 -16.23 7.29
N PRO A 316 -13.79 -15.90 6.06
CA PRO A 316 -12.53 -16.38 5.45
C PRO A 316 -11.30 -15.79 6.12
N ARG A 317 -11.48 -14.86 7.04
CA ARG A 317 -10.44 -14.11 7.76
C ARG A 317 -10.28 -14.55 9.21
N ASP A 318 -11.03 -15.56 9.64
CA ASP A 318 -10.93 -16.13 10.98
C ASP A 318 -9.77 -17.14 11.05
N PRO A 319 -8.78 -16.96 11.94
CA PRO A 319 -7.66 -17.88 12.09
C PRO A 319 -8.05 -19.29 12.51
N GLU A 320 -9.20 -19.44 13.21
CA GLU A 320 -9.73 -20.70 13.72
C GLU A 320 -10.82 -21.32 12.81
N ALA A 321 -10.99 -20.78 11.60
CA ALA A 321 -12.10 -21.14 10.71
C ALA A 321 -12.21 -22.65 10.42
N LEU A 322 -11.09 -23.38 10.25
CA LEU A 322 -11.10 -24.83 10.01
C LEU A 322 -11.63 -25.62 11.21
N GLU A 323 -11.21 -25.25 12.42
CA GLU A 323 -11.64 -25.92 13.61
C GLU A 323 -13.13 -25.61 13.92
N GLN A 324 -13.54 -24.37 13.72
CA GLN A 324 -14.96 -24.01 13.81
C GLN A 324 -15.83 -24.78 12.79
N LEU A 325 -15.33 -24.95 11.56
CA LEU A 325 -16.02 -25.71 10.53
C LEU A 325 -16.15 -27.18 10.93
N ARG A 326 -15.11 -27.78 11.47
CA ARG A 326 -15.12 -29.15 12.01
C ARG A 326 -16.18 -29.29 13.09
N HIS A 327 -16.22 -28.41 14.08
CA HIS A 327 -17.23 -28.42 15.15
C HIS A 327 -18.66 -28.28 14.60
N LYS A 328 -18.89 -27.39 13.62
CA LYS A 328 -20.18 -27.24 12.96
C LYS A 328 -20.61 -28.52 12.23
N MET A 329 -19.71 -29.18 11.50
CA MET A 329 -20.01 -30.43 10.79
C MET A 329 -20.48 -31.52 11.76
N VAL A 330 -19.84 -31.62 12.94
CA VAL A 330 -20.25 -32.55 14.01
C VAL A 330 -21.61 -32.16 14.61
N ALA A 331 -21.81 -30.89 14.93
CA ALA A 331 -23.04 -30.37 15.52
C ALA A 331 -24.28 -30.56 14.62
N PHE A 332 -24.08 -30.56 13.31
CA PHE A 332 -25.10 -30.80 12.29
C PHE A 332 -25.30 -32.30 11.98
N HIS A 333 -24.63 -33.19 12.71
CA HIS A 333 -24.73 -34.64 12.55
C HIS A 333 -24.51 -35.10 11.10
N LEU A 334 -23.52 -34.54 10.41
CA LEU A 334 -23.14 -35.01 9.09
C LEU A 334 -22.61 -36.45 9.16
N PRO A 335 -22.65 -37.25 8.06
CA PRO A 335 -22.16 -38.63 8.07
C PRO A 335 -20.76 -38.75 8.66
N VAL A 336 -20.59 -39.74 9.53
CA VAL A 336 -19.33 -39.93 10.29
C VAL A 336 -18.12 -40.05 9.38
N ASP A 337 -18.24 -40.81 8.29
CA ASP A 337 -17.12 -40.99 7.33
C ASP A 337 -16.78 -39.68 6.59
N PHE A 338 -17.80 -38.87 6.28
CA PHE A 338 -17.62 -37.56 5.69
C PHE A 338 -16.88 -36.59 6.64
N VAL A 339 -17.32 -36.55 7.90
CA VAL A 339 -16.70 -35.74 8.95
C VAL A 339 -15.27 -36.21 9.22
N ALA A 340 -15.04 -37.54 9.29
CA ALA A 340 -13.72 -38.11 9.54
C ALA A 340 -12.73 -37.74 8.41
N ARG A 341 -13.16 -37.88 7.14
CA ARG A 341 -12.33 -37.51 5.96
C ARG A 341 -11.91 -36.03 5.99
N TRP A 342 -12.85 -35.14 6.25
CA TRP A 342 -12.53 -33.70 6.31
C TRP A 342 -11.73 -33.33 7.57
N SER A 343 -11.97 -34.00 8.71
CA SER A 343 -11.16 -33.81 9.92
C SER A 343 -9.70 -34.22 9.68
N ASP A 344 -9.45 -35.33 8.99
CA ASP A 344 -8.08 -35.74 8.58
C ASP A 344 -7.45 -34.70 7.64
N CYS A 345 -8.21 -34.21 6.68
CA CYS A 345 -7.75 -33.12 5.79
C CYS A 345 -7.35 -31.88 6.61
N PHE A 346 -8.17 -31.43 7.55
CA PHE A 346 -7.88 -30.25 8.40
C PHE A 346 -6.66 -30.50 9.30
N HIS A 347 -6.55 -31.65 9.91
CA HIS A 347 -5.38 -32.01 10.75
C HIS A 347 -4.09 -31.95 9.91
N ARG A 348 -4.09 -32.51 8.70
CA ARG A 348 -2.91 -32.46 7.82
C ARG A 348 -2.57 -31.02 7.39
N LEU A 349 -3.56 -30.21 7.05
CA LEU A 349 -3.35 -28.80 6.71
C LEU A 349 -2.78 -28.01 7.89
N MET A 350 -3.35 -28.16 9.10
CA MET A 350 -2.89 -27.46 10.30
C MET A 350 -1.50 -27.90 10.74
N ALA A 351 -1.21 -29.21 10.71
CA ALA A 351 0.13 -29.75 11.01
C ALA A 351 1.18 -29.24 10.01
N SER A 352 0.83 -29.17 8.70
CA SER A 352 1.71 -28.64 7.68
C SER A 352 1.93 -27.13 7.84
N ARG A 353 0.91 -26.34 8.22
CA ARG A 353 1.06 -24.92 8.55
C ARG A 353 2.04 -24.72 9.72
N GLU A 354 1.93 -25.52 10.75
CA GLU A 354 2.81 -25.46 11.92
C GLU A 354 4.25 -25.87 11.56
N ALA A 355 4.43 -26.93 10.77
CA ALA A 355 5.73 -27.33 10.24
C ALA A 355 6.37 -26.25 9.36
N TYR A 356 5.56 -25.57 8.53
CA TYR A 356 5.99 -24.43 7.74
C TYR A 356 6.47 -23.28 8.64
N SER A 357 5.71 -22.93 9.66
CA SER A 357 5.99 -21.78 10.52
C SER A 357 7.32 -21.92 11.31
N ARG A 358 7.71 -23.13 11.66
CA ARG A 358 8.92 -23.43 12.48
C ARG A 358 10.09 -23.98 11.67
N GLY A 359 9.83 -24.41 10.44
CA GLY A 359 10.81 -25.15 9.64
C GLY A 359 11.83 -24.27 8.95
N ASP A 360 12.96 -24.89 8.60
CA ASP A 360 13.92 -24.37 7.62
C ASP A 360 13.35 -24.42 6.18
N ILE A 361 14.09 -23.93 5.20
CA ILE A 361 13.64 -23.87 3.78
C ILE A 361 13.18 -25.26 3.29
N THR A 362 13.90 -26.33 3.60
CA THR A 362 13.58 -27.70 3.16
C THR A 362 12.27 -28.17 3.79
N GLN A 363 12.09 -27.93 5.08
CA GLN A 363 10.87 -28.28 5.81
C GLN A 363 9.67 -27.44 5.33
N ARG A 364 9.88 -26.15 5.03
CA ARG A 364 8.88 -25.28 4.43
C ARG A 364 8.46 -25.75 3.03
N GLN A 365 9.40 -26.17 2.20
CA GLN A 365 9.12 -26.76 0.87
C GLN A 365 8.26 -28.03 1.01
N GLN A 366 8.63 -28.91 1.92
CA GLN A 366 7.88 -30.16 2.16
C GLN A 366 6.47 -29.88 2.70
N ALA A 367 6.33 -28.89 3.60
CA ALA A 367 5.04 -28.47 4.12
C ALA A 367 4.11 -27.92 3.02
N LEU A 368 4.62 -27.07 2.13
CA LEU A 368 3.85 -26.57 0.98
C LEU A 368 3.45 -27.68 0.02
N LEU A 369 4.34 -28.63 -0.27
CA LEU A 369 4.02 -29.80 -1.09
C LEU A 369 2.89 -30.62 -0.44
N THR A 370 2.96 -30.86 0.87
CA THR A 370 1.93 -31.60 1.60
C THR A 370 0.59 -30.87 1.58
N ILE A 371 0.56 -29.55 1.78
CA ILE A 371 -0.65 -28.73 1.68
C ILE A 371 -1.24 -28.84 0.27
N ASN A 372 -0.42 -28.67 -0.78
CA ASN A 372 -0.87 -28.78 -2.17
C ASN A 372 -1.45 -30.16 -2.50
N GLN A 373 -0.80 -31.23 -2.05
CA GLN A 373 -1.28 -32.59 -2.23
C GLN A 373 -2.61 -32.82 -1.48
N THR A 374 -2.71 -32.36 -0.24
CA THR A 374 -3.90 -32.50 0.58
C THR A 374 -5.10 -31.77 -0.04
N LEU A 375 -4.91 -30.55 -0.52
CA LEU A 375 -5.97 -29.78 -1.18
C LEU A 375 -6.37 -30.39 -2.53
N ASN A 376 -5.41 -30.85 -3.34
CA ASN A 376 -5.69 -31.55 -4.60
C ASN A 376 -6.45 -32.88 -4.37
N GLN A 377 -6.08 -33.67 -3.36
CA GLN A 377 -6.81 -34.89 -2.99
C GLN A 377 -8.25 -34.59 -2.54
N ALA A 378 -8.48 -33.44 -1.93
CA ALA A 378 -9.82 -32.94 -1.60
C ALA A 378 -10.57 -32.33 -2.81
N GLY A 379 -10.00 -32.38 -4.02
CA GLY A 379 -10.59 -31.81 -5.24
C GLY A 379 -10.59 -30.29 -5.29
N ILE A 380 -9.68 -29.63 -4.56
CA ILE A 380 -9.55 -28.18 -4.50
C ILE A 380 -8.37 -27.77 -5.38
N SER A 381 -8.66 -27.10 -6.49
CA SER A 381 -7.64 -26.55 -7.39
C SER A 381 -6.92 -25.35 -6.74
N LEU A 382 -5.59 -25.31 -6.86
CA LEU A 382 -4.75 -24.20 -6.43
C LEU A 382 -4.40 -23.25 -7.57
N ALA A 383 -4.88 -23.54 -8.80
CA ALA A 383 -4.67 -22.66 -9.92
C ALA A 383 -5.29 -21.28 -9.66
N ARG A 384 -4.51 -20.23 -9.86
CA ARG A 384 -4.92 -18.82 -9.73
C ARG A 384 -4.47 -18.03 -10.95
N GLU A 385 -5.24 -17.01 -11.30
CA GLU A 385 -4.82 -16.03 -12.29
C GLU A 385 -3.59 -15.25 -11.78
N SER A 386 -2.55 -15.20 -12.60
CA SER A 386 -1.35 -14.42 -12.33
C SER A 386 -1.64 -12.92 -12.48
N GLY A 387 -1.10 -12.08 -11.62
CA GLY A 387 -1.02 -10.64 -11.86
C GLY A 387 -1.56 -9.70 -10.80
N LYS A 388 -2.11 -10.16 -9.69
CA LYS A 388 -2.50 -9.27 -8.58
C LYS A 388 -1.41 -9.18 -7.51
N MET A 389 -0.93 -7.97 -7.25
CA MET A 389 0.32 -7.66 -6.53
C MET A 389 0.37 -8.12 -5.06
N TYR A 390 -0.77 -8.28 -4.38
CA TYR A 390 -0.84 -8.61 -2.95
C TYR A 390 -1.60 -9.90 -2.65
N ILE A 391 -2.11 -10.56 -3.67
CA ILE A 391 -2.81 -11.83 -3.48
C ILE A 391 -1.78 -12.92 -3.58
N GLY A 392 -1.51 -13.60 -2.45
CA GLY A 392 -0.55 -14.68 -2.37
C GLY A 392 -0.79 -15.74 -3.42
N ARG A 393 0.26 -16.12 -4.12
CA ARG A 393 0.25 -17.25 -5.08
C ARG A 393 0.19 -18.59 -4.35
N TYR A 394 0.53 -18.56 -3.07
CA TYR A 394 0.67 -19.73 -2.21
C TYR A 394 -0.49 -19.79 -1.23
N PRO A 395 -0.79 -20.98 -0.70
CA PRO A 395 -1.90 -21.14 0.23
C PRO A 395 -1.66 -20.54 1.62
N LEU A 396 -0.43 -20.16 1.93
CA LEU A 396 -0.01 -19.59 3.20
C LEU A 396 0.61 -18.21 3.02
N TYR A 397 0.49 -17.36 4.04
CA TYR A 397 1.30 -16.14 4.24
C TYR A 397 1.79 -16.05 5.68
N GLU A 398 2.81 -15.23 5.90
CA GLU A 398 3.43 -15.05 7.21
C GLU A 398 3.61 -13.56 7.49
N ASP A 399 3.31 -13.14 8.73
CA ASP A 399 3.63 -11.82 9.26
C ASP A 399 4.52 -11.96 10.51
N CYS A 400 5.43 -10.99 10.71
CA CYS A 400 6.44 -11.04 11.76
C CYS A 400 6.51 -9.72 12.52
N ALA A 401 6.85 -9.83 13.83
CA ALA A 401 7.16 -8.68 14.66
C ALA A 401 8.62 -8.72 15.14
N ARG A 402 9.28 -7.56 15.15
CA ARG A 402 10.62 -7.37 15.76
C ARG A 402 10.55 -7.51 17.28
N ALA A 403 11.62 -7.97 17.87
CA ALA A 403 11.79 -7.96 19.31
C ALA A 403 12.14 -6.56 19.86
N SER A 404 12.72 -5.70 19.02
CA SER A 404 13.10 -4.33 19.39
C SER A 404 11.89 -3.51 19.83
N ARG A 405 12.04 -2.79 20.94
CA ARG A 405 11.06 -1.84 21.47
C ARG A 405 11.57 -0.43 21.27
N VAL A 406 10.75 0.44 20.72
CA VAL A 406 11.08 1.83 20.45
C VAL A 406 10.26 2.73 21.36
N ILE A 407 10.93 3.67 22.03
CA ILE A 407 10.30 4.66 22.90
C ILE A 407 10.67 6.03 22.36
N PHE A 408 9.66 6.88 22.11
CA PHE A 408 9.81 8.28 21.77
C PHE A 408 9.47 9.13 22.98
N SER A 409 10.19 10.26 23.17
CA SER A 409 9.88 11.19 24.24
C SER A 409 8.58 11.97 24.01
N ARG A 410 7.98 12.47 25.09
CA ARG A 410 6.83 13.40 25.00
C ARG A 410 7.22 14.71 24.30
N GLU A 411 8.45 15.15 24.42
CA GLU A 411 8.95 16.34 23.73
C GLU A 411 8.95 16.11 22.20
N LEU A 412 9.46 14.96 21.73
CA LEU A 412 9.40 14.59 20.30
C LEU A 412 7.94 14.49 19.83
N GLN A 413 7.03 13.90 20.63
CA GLN A 413 5.60 13.87 20.31
C GLN A 413 5.02 15.26 20.13
N GLN A 414 5.42 16.21 20.98
CA GLN A 414 4.96 17.59 20.88
C GLN A 414 5.47 18.28 19.61
N HIS A 415 6.74 18.06 19.24
CA HIS A 415 7.29 18.54 17.96
C HIS A 415 6.52 17.96 16.78
N ILE A 416 6.25 16.65 16.76
CA ILE A 416 5.45 15.98 15.75
C ILE A 416 4.03 16.59 15.69
N ASN A 417 3.38 16.78 16.82
CA ASN A 417 2.05 17.39 16.88
C ASN A 417 2.03 18.80 16.26
N ASN A 418 2.99 19.63 16.61
CA ASN A 418 3.07 21.01 16.13
C ASN A 418 3.33 21.07 14.62
N ASP A 419 4.30 20.26 14.15
CA ASP A 419 4.71 20.29 12.76
C ASP A 419 3.67 19.62 11.83
N PHE A 420 2.90 18.64 12.32
CA PHE A 420 1.92 17.93 11.50
C PHE A 420 0.53 18.56 11.55
N ALA A 421 0.23 19.40 12.55
CA ALA A 421 -1.11 20.00 12.71
C ALA A 421 -1.63 20.69 11.44
N PRO A 422 -0.85 21.54 10.74
CA PRO A 422 -1.34 22.18 9.52
C PRO A 422 -1.70 21.18 8.42
N LEU A 423 -0.88 20.14 8.26
CA LEU A 423 -1.11 19.09 7.27
C LEU A 423 -2.37 18.26 7.62
N MET A 424 -2.60 17.97 8.89
CA MET A 424 -3.81 17.26 9.34
C MET A 424 -5.08 18.08 9.11
N TYR A 425 -5.02 19.41 9.20
CA TYR A 425 -6.14 20.28 8.82
C TYR A 425 -6.44 20.23 7.32
N LEU A 426 -5.40 20.20 6.48
CA LEU A 426 -5.56 20.00 5.03
C LEU A 426 -6.24 18.66 4.72
N TYR A 427 -5.83 17.57 5.37
CA TYR A 427 -6.46 16.25 5.19
C TYR A 427 -7.90 16.20 5.72
N ARG A 428 -8.22 16.93 6.78
CA ARG A 428 -9.58 17.06 7.25
C ARG A 428 -10.47 17.74 6.21
N TRP A 429 -10.00 18.87 5.65
CA TRP A 429 -10.70 19.54 4.55
C TRP A 429 -10.86 18.61 3.34
N LEU A 430 -9.79 17.93 2.93
CA LEU A 430 -9.79 16.98 1.83
C LEU A 430 -10.88 15.91 2.01
N THR A 431 -10.95 15.34 3.23
CA THR A 431 -11.94 14.31 3.56
C THR A 431 -13.36 14.86 3.46
N ARG A 432 -13.63 16.03 4.02
CA ARG A 432 -14.94 16.66 4.00
C ARG A 432 -15.36 17.08 2.57
N ALA A 433 -14.47 17.71 1.84
CA ALA A 433 -14.75 18.14 0.46
C ALA A 433 -15.01 16.95 -0.47
N THR A 434 -14.18 15.91 -0.40
CA THR A 434 -14.38 14.69 -1.19
C THR A 434 -15.69 14.00 -0.83
N ALA A 435 -16.00 13.88 0.46
CA ALA A 435 -17.24 13.29 0.94
C ALA A 435 -18.47 14.08 0.51
N PHE A 436 -18.43 15.41 0.62
CA PHE A 436 -19.50 16.29 0.16
C PHE A 436 -19.77 16.15 -1.33
N LEU A 437 -18.72 16.21 -2.16
CA LEU A 437 -18.86 16.08 -3.61
C LEU A 437 -19.37 14.72 -4.02
N LEU A 438 -18.87 13.65 -3.42
CA LEU A 438 -19.35 12.29 -3.66
C LEU A 438 -20.83 12.13 -3.27
N HIS A 439 -21.20 12.69 -2.14
CA HIS A 439 -22.56 12.69 -1.64
C HIS A 439 -23.54 13.42 -2.59
N GLN A 440 -23.12 14.56 -3.19
CA GLN A 440 -23.94 15.28 -4.17
C GLN A 440 -24.25 14.42 -5.41
N GLU A 441 -23.27 13.70 -5.92
CA GLU A 441 -23.47 12.76 -7.04
C GLU A 441 -24.41 11.60 -6.64
N TRP A 442 -24.25 11.08 -5.43
CA TRP A 442 -25.12 10.01 -4.91
C TRP A 442 -26.57 10.47 -4.69
N LEU A 443 -26.79 11.73 -4.34
CA LEU A 443 -28.15 12.31 -4.29
C LEU A 443 -28.85 12.22 -5.64
N SER A 444 -28.15 12.49 -6.74
CA SER A 444 -28.72 12.37 -8.10
C SER A 444 -29.08 10.91 -8.43
N VAL A 445 -28.22 9.97 -8.07
CA VAL A 445 -28.52 8.52 -8.24
C VAL A 445 -29.72 8.11 -7.40
N PHE A 446 -29.80 8.56 -6.15
CA PHE A 446 -30.92 8.30 -5.25
C PHE A 446 -32.25 8.82 -5.80
N GLN A 447 -32.27 10.06 -6.29
CA GLN A 447 -33.45 10.66 -6.93
C GLN A 447 -33.91 9.86 -8.15
N GLY A 448 -32.97 9.39 -8.98
CA GLY A 448 -33.26 8.51 -10.11
C GLY A 448 -33.82 7.14 -9.70
N CYS A 449 -33.40 6.61 -8.55
CA CYS A 449 -33.99 5.40 -7.97
C CYS A 449 -35.40 5.65 -7.43
N LEU A 450 -35.61 6.75 -6.72
CA LEU A 450 -36.89 7.12 -6.13
C LEU A 450 -38.01 7.30 -7.19
N GLN A 451 -37.66 7.84 -8.36
CA GLN A 451 -38.62 7.97 -9.49
C GLN A 451 -39.11 6.63 -10.05
N LYS A 452 -38.36 5.54 -9.83
CA LYS A 452 -38.72 4.19 -10.28
C LYS A 452 -39.57 3.42 -9.28
N VAL A 453 -39.70 3.93 -8.07
CA VAL A 453 -40.47 3.30 -6.98
C VAL A 453 -41.85 3.93 -6.91
N SER A 454 -42.89 3.11 -6.90
CA SER A 454 -44.29 3.56 -7.05
C SER A 454 -44.84 4.38 -5.87
N SER A 455 -44.21 4.31 -4.70
CA SER A 455 -44.60 5.09 -3.51
C SER A 455 -43.51 5.03 -2.41
N GLY A 456 -43.29 6.14 -1.70
CA GLY A 456 -42.42 6.23 -0.53
C GLY A 456 -41.31 7.28 -0.67
N ASP A 457 -40.62 7.52 0.44
CA ASP A 457 -39.52 8.49 0.58
C ASP A 457 -38.12 7.80 0.68
N SER A 458 -38.10 6.49 0.48
CA SER A 458 -36.89 5.67 0.65
C SER A 458 -36.83 4.55 -0.38
N VAL A 459 -35.61 4.09 -0.68
CA VAL A 459 -35.34 2.98 -1.60
C VAL A 459 -34.51 1.91 -0.90
N SER A 460 -34.58 0.64 -1.34
CA SER A 460 -33.72 -0.40 -0.77
C SER A 460 -32.25 -0.09 -1.03
N LEU A 461 -31.38 -0.38 -0.08
CA LEU A 461 -29.93 -0.17 -0.25
C LEU A 461 -29.41 -0.97 -1.45
N LEU A 462 -29.90 -2.17 -1.71
CA LEU A 462 -29.50 -2.99 -2.86
C LEU A 462 -29.88 -2.35 -4.20
N LEU A 463 -31.08 -1.75 -4.32
CA LEU A 463 -31.47 -1.01 -5.52
C LEU A 463 -30.56 0.18 -5.75
N PHE A 464 -30.25 0.94 -4.69
CA PHE A 464 -29.34 2.06 -4.77
C PHE A 464 -27.93 1.62 -5.22
N LEU A 465 -27.36 0.59 -4.60
CA LEU A 465 -26.03 0.06 -4.93
C LEU A 465 -25.97 -0.46 -6.37
N GLN A 466 -27.02 -1.13 -6.83
CA GLN A 466 -27.12 -1.60 -8.22
C GLN A 466 -27.19 -0.44 -9.22
N ALA A 467 -27.91 0.63 -8.91
CA ALA A 467 -27.98 1.82 -9.76
C ALA A 467 -26.67 2.62 -9.76
N LEU A 468 -25.94 2.62 -8.64
CA LEU A 468 -24.67 3.29 -8.47
C LEU A 468 -23.52 2.59 -9.21
N GLN A 469 -23.48 1.25 -9.20
CA GLN A 469 -22.37 0.45 -9.73
C GLN A 469 -21.90 0.85 -11.14
N PRO A 470 -22.75 0.98 -12.17
CA PRO A 470 -22.31 1.32 -13.53
C PRO A 470 -21.76 2.76 -13.65
N GLN A 471 -22.09 3.64 -12.73
CA GLN A 471 -21.70 5.05 -12.73
C GLN A 471 -20.52 5.33 -11.78
N GLN A 472 -20.19 4.38 -10.89
CA GLN A 472 -19.25 4.57 -9.78
C GLN A 472 -17.89 5.11 -10.24
N SER A 473 -17.27 4.51 -11.27
CA SER A 473 -15.97 4.95 -11.77
C SER A 473 -16.00 6.34 -12.38
N SER A 474 -17.06 6.69 -13.10
CA SER A 474 -17.24 8.02 -13.68
C SER A 474 -17.43 9.09 -12.59
N ILE A 475 -18.25 8.79 -11.58
CA ILE A 475 -18.47 9.67 -10.42
C ILE A 475 -17.15 9.91 -9.69
N GLN A 476 -16.41 8.84 -9.39
CA GLN A 476 -15.13 8.96 -8.71
C GLN A 476 -14.13 9.79 -9.53
N GLN A 477 -14.05 9.60 -10.84
CA GLN A 477 -13.17 10.39 -11.70
C GLN A 477 -13.54 11.89 -11.70
N GLN A 478 -14.83 12.22 -11.76
CA GLN A 478 -15.30 13.62 -11.71
C GLN A 478 -14.99 14.27 -10.36
N VAL A 479 -15.25 13.58 -9.25
CA VAL A 479 -14.95 14.08 -7.91
C VAL A 479 -13.43 14.28 -7.74
N TYR A 480 -12.62 13.31 -8.17
CA TYR A 480 -11.16 13.40 -8.15
C TYR A 480 -10.65 14.65 -8.88
N GLN A 481 -11.10 14.88 -10.10
CA GLN A 481 -10.66 16.02 -10.91
C GLN A 481 -11.09 17.36 -10.30
N ARG A 482 -12.31 17.44 -9.75
CA ARG A 482 -12.79 18.66 -9.07
C ARG A 482 -11.93 19.01 -7.85
N VAL A 483 -11.63 18.03 -7.00
CA VAL A 483 -10.79 18.22 -5.80
C VAL A 483 -9.36 18.58 -6.20
N LEU A 484 -8.78 17.90 -7.18
CA LEU A 484 -7.43 18.20 -7.68
C LEU A 484 -7.32 19.65 -8.18
N THR A 485 -8.29 20.12 -8.96
CA THR A 485 -8.34 21.50 -9.46
C THR A 485 -8.41 22.52 -8.30
N MET A 486 -9.16 22.21 -7.24
CA MET A 486 -9.22 23.07 -6.05
C MET A 486 -7.86 23.15 -5.35
N LEU A 487 -7.16 22.01 -5.19
CA LEU A 487 -5.83 21.96 -4.60
C LEU A 487 -4.82 22.74 -5.44
N GLU A 488 -4.76 22.51 -6.75
CA GLU A 488 -3.85 23.23 -7.65
C GLU A 488 -4.05 24.75 -7.56
N LYS A 489 -5.29 25.20 -7.60
CA LYS A 489 -5.63 26.63 -7.51
C LYS A 489 -5.24 27.25 -6.17
N ALA A 490 -5.36 26.51 -5.07
CA ALA A 490 -5.01 27.00 -3.74
C ALA A 490 -3.50 27.13 -3.53
N TRP A 491 -2.71 26.21 -4.08
CA TRP A 491 -1.25 26.20 -3.95
C TRP A 491 -0.52 27.09 -4.98
N GLN A 492 -1.12 27.33 -6.16
CA GLN A 492 -0.49 28.05 -7.26
C GLN A 492 0.17 29.40 -6.87
N PRO A 493 -0.42 30.25 -6.02
CA PRO A 493 0.20 31.52 -5.63
C PRO A 493 1.54 31.35 -4.92
N LEU A 494 1.70 30.29 -4.11
CA LEU A 494 2.95 29.99 -3.41
C LEU A 494 4.02 29.45 -4.36
N PHE A 495 3.63 28.68 -5.35
CA PHE A 495 4.55 28.09 -6.32
C PHE A 495 5.15 29.12 -7.28
N THR A 496 4.39 30.16 -7.59
CA THR A 496 4.83 31.22 -8.49
C THR A 496 5.65 32.33 -7.78
N ALA A 497 5.54 32.45 -6.45
CA ALA A 497 6.19 33.49 -5.68
C ALA A 497 7.69 33.29 -5.42
N SER A 498 8.23 32.10 -5.59
CA SER A 498 9.64 31.76 -5.30
C SER A 498 10.21 30.86 -6.39
N GLN A 499 11.51 31.04 -6.71
CA GLN A 499 12.27 30.20 -7.64
C GLN A 499 13.36 29.38 -6.91
N GLN A 500 13.34 29.34 -5.57
CA GLN A 500 14.31 28.56 -4.79
C GLN A 500 14.09 27.06 -4.99
N GLU A 501 15.12 26.25 -4.81
CA GLU A 501 15.06 24.78 -4.91
C GLU A 501 14.24 24.12 -3.81
N GLU A 502 14.10 24.76 -2.66
CA GLU A 502 13.27 24.36 -1.53
C GLU A 502 12.28 25.48 -1.22
N LEU A 503 11.01 25.13 -1.05
CA LEU A 503 9.98 26.01 -0.55
C LEU A 503 9.79 25.77 0.96
N VAL A 504 10.24 26.73 1.77
CA VAL A 504 10.02 26.73 3.21
C VAL A 504 8.69 27.45 3.48
N LEU A 505 7.74 26.74 4.07
CA LEU A 505 6.41 27.27 4.36
C LEU A 505 6.40 28.01 5.72
N GLU A 506 5.77 29.16 5.72
CA GLU A 506 5.43 29.88 6.94
C GLU A 506 3.96 29.60 7.34
N PRO A 507 3.60 29.70 8.65
CA PRO A 507 2.24 29.40 9.11
C PRO A 507 1.15 30.16 8.35
N HIS A 508 1.34 31.45 8.09
CA HIS A 508 0.36 32.28 7.37
C HIS A 508 0.11 31.82 5.92
N GLN A 509 1.11 31.21 5.26
CA GLN A 509 0.96 30.69 3.90
C GLN A 509 0.06 29.46 3.88
N ILE A 510 0.18 28.57 4.88
CA ILE A 510 -0.71 27.42 5.01
C ILE A 510 -2.14 27.87 5.32
N GLU A 511 -2.29 28.88 6.19
CA GLU A 511 -3.60 29.49 6.47
C GLU A 511 -4.23 30.09 5.21
N GLN A 512 -3.44 30.71 4.35
CA GLN A 512 -3.90 31.23 3.06
C GLN A 512 -4.40 30.11 2.13
N VAL A 513 -3.66 29.01 2.03
CA VAL A 513 -4.10 27.81 1.27
C VAL A 513 -5.43 27.30 1.82
N MET A 514 -5.52 27.11 3.13
CA MET A 514 -6.76 26.66 3.79
C MET A 514 -7.94 27.57 3.51
N THR A 515 -7.77 28.89 3.69
CA THR A 515 -8.82 29.88 3.42
C THR A 515 -9.29 29.79 1.97
N THR A 516 -8.36 29.65 1.03
CA THR A 516 -8.70 29.50 -0.39
C THR A 516 -9.50 28.23 -0.67
N LEU A 517 -9.11 27.10 -0.05
CA LEU A 517 -9.82 25.83 -0.18
C LEU A 517 -11.24 25.88 0.40
N GLU A 518 -11.40 26.49 1.57
CA GLU A 518 -12.72 26.69 2.21
C GLU A 518 -13.63 27.59 1.37
N GLN A 519 -13.09 28.66 0.77
CA GLN A 519 -13.83 29.53 -0.15
C GLN A 519 -14.26 28.82 -1.45
N GLN A 520 -13.48 27.88 -1.94
CA GLN A 520 -13.82 27.10 -3.14
C GLN A 520 -14.92 26.05 -2.90
N CYS A 521 -15.05 25.56 -1.67
CA CYS A 521 -16.08 24.57 -1.29
C CYS A 521 -16.65 24.89 0.11
N PRO A 522 -17.40 26.00 0.28
CA PRO A 522 -17.89 26.40 1.60
C PRO A 522 -18.79 25.35 2.26
N ALA A 523 -19.61 24.66 1.47
CA ALA A 523 -20.51 23.63 2.00
C ALA A 523 -19.77 22.40 2.58
N ALA A 524 -18.50 22.19 2.25
CA ALA A 524 -17.69 21.12 2.81
C ALA A 524 -17.22 21.43 4.25
N VAL A 525 -17.15 22.71 4.64
CA VAL A 525 -16.65 23.14 5.96
C VAL A 525 -17.48 22.52 7.09
N ASP A 526 -18.81 22.51 6.91
CA ASP A 526 -19.78 21.99 7.88
C ASP A 526 -20.22 20.54 7.55
N PHE A 527 -19.65 19.91 6.52
CA PHE A 527 -20.00 18.56 6.11
C PHE A 527 -19.19 17.52 6.89
N GLU A 528 -19.55 17.31 8.16
CA GLU A 528 -18.88 16.34 9.02
C GLU A 528 -19.13 14.90 8.56
N VAL A 529 -18.08 14.08 8.60
CA VAL A 529 -18.13 12.64 8.35
C VAL A 529 -17.25 11.91 9.39
N LEU A 530 -17.53 10.65 9.66
CA LEU A 530 -16.78 9.87 10.66
C LEU A 530 -15.26 9.97 10.45
N GLY A 531 -14.82 9.83 9.19
CA GLY A 531 -13.40 9.81 8.84
C GLY A 531 -12.67 11.16 8.91
N ASP A 532 -13.36 12.29 9.14
CA ASP A 532 -12.70 13.61 9.23
C ASP A 532 -12.03 13.87 10.59
N SER A 533 -12.33 13.03 11.57
CA SER A 533 -11.82 13.15 12.93
C SER A 533 -10.49 12.42 13.17
N PHE A 534 -10.00 11.65 12.21
CA PHE A 534 -8.73 10.93 12.32
C PHE A 534 -8.04 10.73 10.97
N HIS A 535 -6.71 10.87 10.97
CA HIS A 535 -5.84 10.62 9.82
C HIS A 535 -4.54 9.97 10.30
N SER A 536 -3.94 9.14 9.46
CA SER A 536 -2.72 8.42 9.81
C SER A 536 -1.61 8.70 8.81
N PRO A 537 -0.72 9.65 9.10
CA PRO A 537 0.48 9.86 8.31
C PRO A 537 1.53 8.79 8.64
N ASP A 538 2.14 8.24 7.61
CA ASP A 538 3.40 7.54 7.73
C ASP A 538 4.52 8.59 7.68
N PHE A 539 5.49 8.48 8.55
CA PHE A 539 6.62 9.41 8.57
C PHE A 539 7.93 8.74 8.96
N MET A 540 9.02 9.36 8.57
CA MET A 540 10.36 8.89 8.88
C MET A 540 11.11 9.97 9.65
N LEU A 541 12.03 9.54 10.52
CA LEU A 541 13.05 10.40 11.09
C LEU A 541 14.33 10.24 10.27
N ALA A 542 14.94 11.35 9.91
CA ALA A 542 16.23 11.42 9.23
C ALA A 542 17.26 11.98 10.21
N ALA A 543 18.23 11.18 10.62
CA ALA A 543 19.33 11.57 11.51
C ALA A 543 20.56 10.72 11.22
N ALA A 544 21.75 11.30 11.35
CA ALA A 544 23.02 10.60 11.08
C ALA A 544 23.27 9.44 12.07
N SER A 545 22.73 9.52 13.26
CA SER A 545 22.81 8.48 14.30
C SER A 545 21.70 8.68 15.35
N LEU A 546 21.54 7.71 16.24
CA LEU A 546 20.66 7.85 17.41
C LEU A 546 21.13 8.97 18.35
N ASP A 547 22.43 9.15 18.50
CA ASP A 547 23.01 10.23 19.32
C ASP A 547 22.71 11.60 18.72
N ALA A 548 22.88 11.78 17.40
CA ALA A 548 22.52 13.02 16.71
C ALA A 548 21.02 13.33 16.89
N LEU A 549 20.15 12.30 16.77
CA LEU A 549 18.72 12.43 16.98
C LEU A 549 18.42 12.92 18.41
N ASN A 550 19.08 12.34 19.43
CA ASN A 550 18.91 12.70 20.83
C ASN A 550 19.48 14.09 21.16
N GLN A 551 20.40 14.61 20.35
CA GLN A 551 20.89 16.01 20.39
C GLN A 551 19.96 16.99 19.65
N GLY A 552 18.87 16.51 19.08
CA GLY A 552 17.92 17.33 18.32
C GLY A 552 18.30 17.56 16.85
N GLU A 553 19.31 16.89 16.35
CA GLU A 553 19.80 16.95 14.95
C GLU A 553 19.05 15.95 14.08
N TYR A 554 17.80 16.24 13.78
CA TYR A 554 16.96 15.39 12.94
C TYR A 554 15.99 16.21 12.08
N GLN A 555 15.50 15.58 11.02
CA GLN A 555 14.36 16.03 10.22
C GLN A 555 13.25 14.97 10.27
N LEU A 556 12.01 15.43 10.16
CA LEU A 556 10.85 14.58 9.92
C LEU A 556 10.55 14.58 8.41
N VAL A 557 10.21 13.43 7.87
CA VAL A 557 9.88 13.28 6.44
C VAL A 557 8.53 12.58 6.33
N ILE A 558 7.53 13.28 5.77
CA ILE A 558 6.22 12.66 5.51
C ILE A 558 6.35 11.60 4.41
N GLY A 559 5.80 10.43 4.68
CA GLY A 559 5.63 9.34 3.73
C GLY A 559 4.27 9.39 3.04
N GLU A 560 3.57 8.25 3.08
CA GLU A 560 2.18 8.16 2.65
C GLU A 560 1.26 8.59 3.79
N THR A 561 0.22 9.35 3.51
CA THR A 561 -0.83 9.62 4.49
C THR A 561 -2.08 8.83 4.14
N HIS A 562 -2.71 8.28 5.16
CA HIS A 562 -3.97 7.52 5.08
C HIS A 562 -5.12 8.35 5.68
N PRO A 563 -5.78 9.23 4.90
CA PRO A 563 -6.90 10.04 5.40
C PRO A 563 -8.07 9.12 5.74
N ALA A 564 -8.75 9.41 6.85
CA ALA A 564 -9.89 8.64 7.33
C ALA A 564 -9.60 7.16 7.61
N VAL A 565 -8.34 6.82 7.92
CA VAL A 565 -7.91 5.46 8.28
C VAL A 565 -7.24 5.49 9.65
N HIS A 566 -7.63 4.56 10.50
CA HIS A 566 -6.99 4.32 11.79
C HIS A 566 -5.95 3.20 11.63
N THR A 567 -4.69 3.55 11.31
CA THR A 567 -3.67 2.55 10.97
C THR A 567 -3.22 1.68 12.15
N LEU A 568 -3.40 2.15 13.39
CA LEU A 568 -3.06 1.37 14.59
C LEU A 568 -3.95 0.14 14.77
N SER A 569 -5.19 0.17 14.23
CA SER A 569 -6.13 -0.95 14.28
C SER A 569 -6.05 -1.88 13.07
N GLN A 570 -5.06 -1.71 12.19
CA GLN A 570 -4.96 -2.54 10.98
C GLN A 570 -4.66 -4.00 11.30
N PRO A 571 -5.27 -4.94 10.56
CA PRO A 571 -5.12 -6.39 10.78
C PRO A 571 -3.68 -6.90 10.72
N VAL A 572 -2.81 -6.23 9.99
CA VAL A 572 -1.40 -6.59 9.87
C VAL A 572 -0.60 -6.27 11.13
N ALA A 573 -1.02 -5.31 11.92
CA ALA A 573 -0.27 -4.81 13.09
C ALA A 573 -0.95 -5.16 14.42
N ALA A 574 -2.28 -5.05 14.50
CA ALA A 574 -3.05 -5.26 15.72
C ALA A 574 -2.79 -6.61 16.41
N PRO A 575 -2.65 -7.77 15.70
CA PRO A 575 -2.36 -9.06 16.33
C PRO A 575 -1.04 -9.13 17.09
N PHE A 576 -0.13 -8.19 16.85
CA PHE A 576 1.18 -8.09 17.51
C PHE A 576 1.25 -6.96 18.54
N SER A 577 0.14 -6.21 18.71
CA SER A 577 0.12 -5.04 19.58
C SER A 577 0.11 -5.43 21.06
N PRO A 578 1.01 -4.88 21.87
CA PRO A 578 0.88 -4.92 23.33
C PRO A 578 -0.13 -3.89 23.86
N TYR A 579 -0.69 -3.02 22.99
CA TYR A 579 -1.59 -1.88 23.31
C TYR A 579 -3.00 -2.09 22.75
N LEU A 580 -3.43 -3.34 22.53
CA LEU A 580 -4.70 -3.61 21.84
C LEU A 580 -5.90 -3.02 22.58
N ALA A 581 -5.91 -3.10 23.92
CA ALA A 581 -7.00 -2.57 24.74
C ALA A 581 -7.12 -1.04 24.64
N GLU A 582 -5.98 -0.34 24.63
CA GLU A 582 -5.93 1.11 24.47
C GLU A 582 -6.37 1.53 23.05
N ILE A 583 -5.98 0.78 22.02
CA ILE A 583 -6.43 0.99 20.64
C ILE A 583 -7.95 0.83 20.54
N GLU A 584 -8.51 -0.20 21.14
CA GLU A 584 -9.96 -0.45 21.18
C GLU A 584 -10.71 0.69 21.86
N GLN A 585 -10.19 1.19 22.98
CA GLN A 585 -10.78 2.34 23.68
C GLN A 585 -10.72 3.62 22.83
N GLU A 586 -9.62 3.84 22.10
CA GLU A 586 -9.50 4.99 21.21
C GLU A 586 -10.51 4.89 20.05
N VAL A 587 -10.63 3.75 19.40
CA VAL A 587 -11.61 3.52 18.34
C VAL A 587 -13.04 3.67 18.84
N ALA A 588 -13.36 3.17 20.05
CA ALA A 588 -14.67 3.36 20.69
C ALA A 588 -15.01 4.85 20.86
N ARG A 589 -14.05 5.63 21.35
CA ARG A 589 -14.22 7.08 21.52
C ARG A 589 -14.38 7.81 20.19
N LEU A 590 -13.61 7.43 19.16
CA LEU A 590 -13.72 8.01 17.82
C LEU A 590 -15.08 7.70 17.17
N PHE A 591 -15.57 6.49 17.33
CA PHE A 591 -16.86 6.10 16.80
C PHE A 591 -18.04 6.69 17.56
N GLY A 592 -17.86 6.96 18.86
CA GLY A 592 -18.85 7.56 19.76
C GLY A 592 -20.10 6.70 20.04
N ARG A 593 -20.40 5.75 19.17
CA ARG A 593 -21.44 4.72 19.27
C ARG A 593 -21.10 3.56 18.36
N GLU A 594 -21.83 2.46 18.50
CA GLU A 594 -21.76 1.37 17.52
C GLU A 594 -22.16 1.87 16.13
N ARG A 595 -21.34 1.58 15.10
CA ARG A 595 -21.56 1.96 13.71
C ARG A 595 -22.06 0.78 12.89
N VAL A 596 -22.67 1.07 11.75
CA VAL A 596 -23.14 0.04 10.82
C VAL A 596 -22.41 0.26 9.48
N MET A 597 -21.71 -0.78 9.04
CA MET A 597 -20.90 -0.72 7.80
C MET A 597 -21.29 -1.88 6.87
N LEU A 598 -21.18 -1.66 5.58
CA LEU A 598 -21.37 -2.74 4.60
C LEU A 598 -20.18 -3.71 4.67
N ALA A 599 -20.46 -4.99 4.79
CA ALA A 599 -19.42 -6.01 4.70
C ALA A 599 -18.87 -6.06 3.28
N ASP A 600 -17.55 -6.21 3.17
CA ASP A 600 -16.92 -6.44 1.88
C ASP A 600 -17.41 -7.76 1.26
N SER A 601 -17.59 -7.79 -0.05
CA SER A 601 -17.83 -9.05 -0.76
C SER A 601 -16.56 -9.92 -0.71
N PRO A 602 -16.70 -11.23 -0.46
CA PRO A 602 -15.56 -12.15 -0.53
C PRO A 602 -14.82 -12.12 -1.88
N GLU A 603 -15.51 -11.77 -2.96
CA GLU A 603 -14.96 -11.66 -4.31
C GLU A 603 -14.18 -10.36 -4.55
N SER A 604 -14.49 -9.30 -3.78
CA SER A 604 -13.86 -7.99 -3.91
C SER A 604 -12.51 -7.87 -3.20
N TYR A 605 -12.10 -8.88 -2.45
CA TYR A 605 -10.87 -8.83 -1.66
C TYR A 605 -9.62 -8.71 -2.53
N GLN A 606 -9.04 -7.55 -2.52
CA GLN A 606 -7.69 -7.30 -3.02
C GLN A 606 -6.61 -7.82 -2.05
N ARG A 607 -6.99 -8.05 -0.78
CA ARG A 607 -6.12 -8.57 0.29
C ARG A 607 -6.69 -9.90 0.78
N SER A 608 -5.84 -10.89 0.84
CA SER A 608 -6.18 -12.23 1.31
C SER A 608 -5.83 -12.47 2.78
N HIS A 609 -5.32 -11.45 3.48
CA HIS A 609 -4.92 -11.53 4.87
C HIS A 609 -6.14 -11.63 5.80
N ILE A 610 -5.94 -12.27 6.95
CA ILE A 610 -6.94 -12.34 8.01
C ILE A 610 -7.27 -10.92 8.47
N ASP A 611 -8.55 -10.61 8.59
CA ASP A 611 -9.01 -9.44 9.34
C ASP A 611 -8.99 -9.77 10.82
N TRP A 612 -8.27 -8.95 11.56
CA TRP A 612 -8.35 -8.94 13.00
C TRP A 612 -9.45 -7.95 13.39
N PRO A 613 -10.64 -8.40 13.81
CA PRO A 613 -11.71 -7.47 14.06
C PRO A 613 -11.51 -6.76 15.40
N LEU A 614 -11.56 -5.42 15.35
CA LEU A 614 -11.95 -4.61 16.49
C LEU A 614 -13.50 -4.65 16.60
N ILE A 615 -14.03 -5.80 16.96
CA ILE A 615 -15.39 -6.26 16.66
C ILE A 615 -16.45 -5.50 17.45
N ASP A 616 -16.06 -4.89 18.59
CA ASP A 616 -17.07 -4.40 19.53
C ASP A 616 -17.62 -3.00 19.19
N HIS A 617 -17.12 -2.38 18.14
CA HIS A 617 -17.45 -1.00 17.81
C HIS A 617 -18.29 -0.82 16.54
N TYR A 618 -18.57 -1.90 15.79
CA TYR A 618 -19.43 -1.84 14.61
C TYR A 618 -20.16 -3.15 14.33
N SER A 619 -21.31 -3.00 13.65
CA SER A 619 -22.10 -4.09 13.06
C SER A 619 -21.93 -4.09 11.54
N GLN A 620 -22.19 -5.21 10.88
CA GLN A 620 -22.05 -5.33 9.43
C GLN A 620 -23.36 -5.70 8.74
N LEU A 621 -23.65 -4.97 7.65
CA LEU A 621 -24.64 -5.36 6.66
C LEU A 621 -24.02 -6.41 5.72
N ILE A 622 -24.52 -7.63 5.79
CA ILE A 622 -24.02 -8.77 5.03
C ILE A 622 -24.67 -8.81 3.66
N LEU A 623 -23.86 -8.96 2.60
CA LEU A 623 -24.32 -9.12 1.23
C LEU A 623 -24.82 -10.55 0.92
N PRO A 624 -25.64 -10.74 -0.14
CA PRO A 624 -26.07 -12.09 -0.57
C PRO A 624 -24.93 -13.06 -0.87
N SER A 625 -23.77 -12.56 -1.31
CA SER A 625 -22.54 -13.33 -1.53
C SER A 625 -21.88 -13.82 -0.24
N GLY A 626 -22.38 -13.42 0.92
CA GLY A 626 -21.76 -13.68 2.22
C GLY A 626 -20.73 -12.64 2.60
N GLY A 627 -19.79 -13.01 3.47
CA GLY A 627 -18.76 -12.10 3.99
C GLY A 627 -19.04 -11.71 5.44
N GLY A 628 -18.28 -10.71 5.87
CA GLY A 628 -18.37 -10.22 7.25
C GLY A 628 -17.45 -10.93 8.22
N CYS A 629 -16.84 -10.16 9.11
CA CYS A 629 -15.89 -10.64 10.11
C CYS A 629 -16.39 -10.51 11.55
N VAL A 630 -17.55 -9.83 11.76
CA VAL A 630 -18.13 -9.62 13.08
C VAL A 630 -18.88 -10.86 13.59
N THR A 631 -19.16 -10.90 14.88
CA THR A 631 -19.92 -11.96 15.53
C THR A 631 -21.36 -12.05 14.97
N PRO A 632 -22.05 -13.20 15.08
CA PRO A 632 -23.38 -13.39 14.49
C PRO A 632 -24.42 -12.36 14.96
N ASP A 633 -24.37 -11.92 16.20
CA ASP A 633 -25.26 -10.94 16.80
C ASP A 633 -25.09 -9.52 16.22
N LYS A 634 -23.92 -9.24 15.62
CA LYS A 634 -23.60 -7.97 14.94
C LYS A 634 -23.76 -8.03 13.41
N ARG A 635 -24.38 -9.09 12.89
CA ARG A 635 -24.62 -9.27 11.45
C ARG A 635 -26.06 -8.94 11.10
N TYR A 636 -26.26 -7.99 10.23
CA TYR A 636 -27.56 -7.63 9.70
C TYR A 636 -27.66 -7.98 8.20
N ALA A 637 -28.77 -8.53 7.77
CA ALA A 637 -29.04 -8.76 6.36
C ALA A 637 -29.16 -7.42 5.61
N VAL A 638 -28.49 -7.25 4.49
CA VAL A 638 -28.58 -6.01 3.71
C VAL A 638 -30.00 -5.75 3.18
N GLY A 639 -30.82 -6.80 3.00
CA GLY A 639 -32.21 -6.68 2.58
C GLY A 639 -33.10 -5.88 3.55
N ARG A 640 -32.68 -5.67 4.81
CA ARG A 640 -33.41 -4.83 5.80
C ARG A 640 -33.06 -3.33 5.72
N ALA A 641 -32.04 -2.98 4.94
CA ALA A 641 -31.53 -1.62 4.88
C ALA A 641 -32.17 -0.80 3.75
N ARG A 642 -32.61 0.41 4.07
CA ARG A 642 -33.22 1.36 3.13
C ARG A 642 -32.46 2.68 3.14
N VAL A 643 -32.29 3.30 2.00
CA VAL A 643 -31.71 4.63 1.85
C VAL A 643 -32.82 5.67 1.82
N ARG A 644 -32.70 6.74 2.60
CA ARG A 644 -33.58 7.89 2.64
C ARG A 644 -32.76 9.19 2.64
N CYS A 645 -33.35 10.24 2.11
CA CYS A 645 -32.78 11.58 2.20
C CYS A 645 -33.42 12.37 3.35
N GLU A 646 -32.64 12.73 4.36
CA GLU A 646 -33.08 13.54 5.50
C GLU A 646 -32.25 14.81 5.60
N LYS A 647 -32.89 15.96 5.61
CA LYS A 647 -32.18 17.28 5.68
C LYS A 647 -31.03 17.38 4.68
N ASN A 648 -31.29 16.95 3.46
CA ASN A 648 -30.29 16.91 2.38
C ASN A 648 -29.08 15.99 2.64
N ARG A 649 -29.27 14.95 3.47
CA ARG A 649 -28.27 13.93 3.78
C ARG A 649 -28.84 12.54 3.52
N LEU A 650 -28.04 11.67 2.85
CA LEU A 650 -28.44 10.28 2.62
C LEU A 650 -28.13 9.45 3.86
N THR A 651 -29.17 8.83 4.40
CA THR A 651 -29.09 7.96 5.55
C THR A 651 -29.56 6.54 5.21
N VAL A 652 -28.99 5.55 5.85
CA VAL A 652 -29.42 4.16 5.77
C VAL A 652 -30.20 3.82 7.03
N LEU A 653 -31.43 3.38 6.83
CA LEU A 653 -32.38 3.04 7.89
C LEU A 653 -32.62 1.55 7.90
N ASP A 654 -32.81 1.00 9.08
CA ASP A 654 -33.32 -0.37 9.25
C ASP A 654 -34.85 -0.39 9.17
N ILE A 655 -35.43 -1.32 8.41
CA ILE A 655 -36.89 -1.52 8.34
C ILE A 655 -37.52 -1.77 9.73
N ALA A 656 -36.78 -2.44 10.62
CA ALA A 656 -37.26 -2.70 12.01
C ALA A 656 -36.87 -1.60 13.02
N GLY A 657 -36.20 -0.52 12.57
CA GLY A 657 -35.82 0.60 13.44
C GLY A 657 -34.66 0.34 14.38
N VAL A 658 -33.84 -0.70 14.15
CA VAL A 658 -32.71 -1.05 15.04
C VAL A 658 -31.55 -0.08 14.88
N PHE A 659 -31.29 0.39 13.64
CA PHE A 659 -30.20 1.35 13.35
C PHE A 659 -30.61 2.41 12.36
N GLN A 660 -29.88 3.53 12.44
CA GLN A 660 -29.84 4.58 11.43
C GLN A 660 -28.40 5.06 11.31
N GLU A 661 -27.85 5.11 10.09
CA GLU A 661 -26.45 5.47 9.85
C GLU A 661 -26.31 6.34 8.59
N ASP A 662 -25.26 7.14 8.53
CA ASP A 662 -24.90 7.89 7.32
C ASP A 662 -24.49 6.92 6.18
N LEU A 663 -24.97 7.17 4.97
CA LEU A 663 -24.66 6.32 3.81
C LEU A 663 -23.16 6.28 3.51
N LEU A 664 -22.43 7.38 3.76
CA LEU A 664 -20.96 7.42 3.59
C LEU A 664 -20.23 6.57 4.64
N CYS A 665 -20.84 6.36 5.82
CA CYS A 665 -20.32 5.42 6.80
C CYS A 665 -20.62 3.98 6.37
N VAL A 666 -21.86 3.70 5.93
CA VAL A 666 -22.28 2.36 5.49
C VAL A 666 -21.49 1.92 4.26
N ASN A 667 -21.41 2.75 3.23
CA ASN A 667 -20.72 2.48 1.96
C ASN A 667 -19.46 3.35 1.82
N GLY A 668 -18.53 3.22 2.75
CA GLY A 668 -17.32 4.05 2.83
C GLY A 668 -16.24 3.75 1.79
N THR A 669 -16.29 2.57 1.16
CA THR A 669 -15.23 2.12 0.23
C THR A 669 -14.95 3.10 -0.92
N PRO A 670 -15.93 3.68 -1.63
CA PRO A 670 -15.68 4.64 -2.70
C PRO A 670 -15.02 5.93 -2.22
N LEU A 671 -15.42 6.45 -1.06
CA LEU A 671 -14.78 7.60 -0.44
C LEU A 671 -13.33 7.30 -0.09
N HIS A 672 -13.08 6.15 0.51
CA HIS A 672 -11.74 5.72 0.89
C HIS A 672 -10.80 5.57 -0.33
N GLN A 673 -11.28 5.00 -1.42
CA GLN A 673 -10.51 4.89 -2.68
C GLN A 673 -10.12 6.27 -3.23
N LEU A 674 -11.07 7.22 -3.22
CA LEU A 674 -10.80 8.60 -3.63
C LEU A 674 -9.75 9.26 -2.74
N LEU A 675 -9.91 9.17 -1.43
CA LEU A 675 -8.98 9.73 -0.45
C LEU A 675 -7.58 9.14 -0.57
N PHE A 676 -7.47 7.83 -0.82
CA PHE A 676 -6.19 7.17 -1.04
C PHE A 676 -5.44 7.74 -2.26
N HIS A 677 -6.14 7.98 -3.36
CA HIS A 677 -5.53 8.59 -4.55
C HIS A 677 -5.21 10.07 -4.35
N LEU A 678 -6.11 10.84 -3.74
CA LEU A 678 -5.96 12.28 -3.50
C LEU A 678 -4.92 12.60 -2.41
N ALA A 679 -4.66 11.69 -1.48
CA ALA A 679 -3.70 11.91 -0.39
C ALA A 679 -2.31 12.28 -0.89
N GLY A 680 -1.86 11.65 -1.98
CA GLY A 680 -0.58 11.97 -2.62
C GLY A 680 -0.56 13.28 -3.41
N ASP A 681 -1.71 13.92 -3.60
CA ASP A 681 -1.90 15.17 -4.36
C ASP A 681 -2.32 16.34 -3.46
N ILE A 682 -2.33 16.17 -2.13
CA ILE A 682 -2.66 17.23 -1.16
C ILE A 682 -1.75 18.46 -1.34
N ILE A 683 -0.52 18.22 -1.75
CA ILE A 683 0.39 19.19 -2.34
C ILE A 683 0.57 18.75 -3.78
N PRO A 684 0.20 19.56 -4.78
CA PRO A 684 0.19 19.17 -6.19
C PRO A 684 1.52 18.57 -6.67
N ARG A 685 1.45 17.49 -7.44
CA ARG A 685 2.65 16.81 -7.99
C ARG A 685 3.36 17.65 -9.04
N SER A 686 2.67 18.61 -9.66
CA SER A 686 3.27 19.55 -10.61
C SER A 686 4.37 20.41 -10.00
N GLU A 687 4.39 20.57 -8.67
CA GLU A 687 5.47 21.26 -7.97
C GLU A 687 6.68 20.31 -7.78
N PRO A 688 7.83 20.57 -8.44
CA PRO A 688 8.99 19.67 -8.35
C PRO A 688 9.83 19.86 -7.09
N ARG A 689 9.75 21.02 -6.43
CA ARG A 689 10.60 21.40 -5.30
C ARG A 689 10.29 20.61 -4.04
N ARG A 690 11.28 20.53 -3.16
CA ARG A 690 11.06 20.10 -1.77
C ARG A 690 10.22 21.14 -1.05
N ILE A 691 9.24 20.68 -0.26
CA ILE A 691 8.41 21.56 0.56
C ILE A 691 8.61 21.19 2.02
N ARG A 692 9.02 22.17 2.82
CA ARG A 692 9.33 22.01 4.23
C ARG A 692 8.54 23.00 5.10
N PHE A 693 8.09 22.51 6.24
CA PHE A 693 7.52 23.31 7.31
C PHE A 693 8.28 23.02 8.61
N ASN A 694 8.87 24.03 9.24
CA ASN A 694 9.80 23.88 10.35
C ASN A 694 10.92 22.86 10.00
N ARG A 695 10.99 21.75 10.75
CA ARG A 695 11.94 20.64 10.49
C ARG A 695 11.31 19.47 9.74
N THR A 696 10.07 19.61 9.27
CA THR A 696 9.32 18.54 8.60
C THR A 696 9.26 18.75 7.08
N ILE A 697 9.71 17.77 6.33
CA ILE A 697 9.58 17.72 4.87
C ILE A 697 8.21 17.14 4.54
N TYR A 698 7.31 17.99 4.07
CA TYR A 698 5.96 17.61 3.65
C TYR A 698 5.93 16.94 2.29
N LYS A 699 6.84 17.36 1.40
CA LYS A 699 6.97 16.81 0.05
C LYS A 699 8.44 16.75 -0.34
N ARG A 700 8.86 15.57 -0.80
CA ARG A 700 10.20 15.36 -1.36
C ARG A 700 10.34 16.09 -2.69
N ARG A 701 11.56 16.49 -3.04
CA ARG A 701 11.91 16.94 -4.39
C ARG A 701 11.64 15.83 -5.39
N SER A 702 11.09 16.19 -6.54
CA SER A 702 10.71 15.21 -7.56
C SER A 702 10.91 15.76 -8.97
N TRP A 703 11.08 14.86 -9.94
CA TRP A 703 11.28 15.16 -11.36
C TRP A 703 10.42 14.22 -12.19
N THR A 704 9.92 14.70 -13.32
CA THR A 704 9.16 13.87 -14.27
C THR A 704 9.88 13.82 -15.59
N PHE A 705 10.12 12.61 -16.12
CA PHE A 705 10.81 12.40 -17.38
C PHE A 705 9.96 11.55 -18.33
N GLY A 706 9.93 11.93 -19.61
CA GLY A 706 9.42 11.11 -20.71
C GLY A 706 10.45 10.06 -21.15
N SER A 707 10.02 9.11 -21.95
CA SER A 707 10.87 8.01 -22.46
C SER A 707 12.08 8.50 -23.25
N GLU A 708 11.97 9.63 -23.92
CA GLU A 708 13.01 10.25 -24.75
C GLU A 708 14.10 10.98 -23.94
N SER A 709 13.85 11.26 -22.66
CA SER A 709 14.77 12.01 -21.79
C SER A 709 15.88 11.16 -21.18
N TRP A 710 15.76 9.84 -21.25
CA TRP A 710 16.69 8.92 -20.60
C TRP A 710 17.92 8.61 -21.45
N PRO A 711 19.11 8.43 -20.82
CA PRO A 711 20.31 7.95 -21.53
C PRO A 711 20.07 6.59 -22.17
N VAL A 712 20.62 6.41 -23.37
CA VAL A 712 20.56 5.13 -24.08
C VAL A 712 21.75 4.28 -23.66
N ALA A 713 21.54 2.98 -23.45
CA ALA A 713 22.62 2.05 -23.13
C ALA A 713 23.64 2.00 -24.28
N LEU A 714 24.91 2.22 -23.96
CA LEU A 714 26.04 2.07 -24.89
C LEU A 714 26.57 0.63 -24.87
N PRO A 715 27.35 0.21 -25.88
CA PRO A 715 27.96 -1.13 -25.92
C PRO A 715 28.88 -1.41 -24.71
N ASP A 716 29.60 -0.39 -24.23
CA ASP A 716 30.52 -0.46 -23.11
C ASP A 716 29.81 -0.03 -21.79
N GLU A 717 30.01 -0.81 -20.70
CA GLU A 717 29.36 -0.54 -19.39
C GLU A 717 29.93 0.71 -18.72
N PHE A 718 31.22 0.99 -18.86
CA PHE A 718 31.84 2.20 -18.31
C PHE A 718 31.34 3.45 -19.02
N ASP A 719 31.28 3.45 -20.37
CA ASP A 719 30.75 4.58 -21.12
C ASP A 719 29.27 4.85 -20.78
N THR A 720 28.48 3.78 -20.59
CA THR A 720 27.09 3.89 -20.11
C THR A 720 27.05 4.50 -18.71
N PHE A 721 27.93 4.10 -17.81
CA PHE A 721 28.01 4.63 -16.45
C PHE A 721 28.35 6.14 -16.46
N ILE A 722 29.36 6.56 -17.21
CA ILE A 722 29.74 7.97 -17.34
C ILE A 722 28.58 8.80 -17.92
N GLN A 723 27.89 8.27 -18.92
CA GLN A 723 26.73 8.95 -19.52
C GLN A 723 25.60 9.16 -18.48
N TRP A 724 25.32 8.14 -17.63
CA TRP A 724 24.32 8.26 -16.57
C TRP A 724 24.73 9.26 -15.48
N GLN A 725 26.01 9.31 -15.11
CA GLN A 725 26.53 10.28 -14.15
C GLN A 725 26.44 11.72 -14.69
N SER A 726 26.82 11.91 -15.95
CA SER A 726 26.68 13.22 -16.61
C SER A 726 25.22 13.67 -16.69
N TRP A 727 24.33 12.77 -17.07
CA TRP A 727 22.89 13.02 -17.12
C TRP A 727 22.31 13.34 -15.74
N ARG A 728 22.72 12.61 -14.70
CA ARG A 728 22.33 12.86 -13.31
C ARG A 728 22.70 14.29 -12.87
N GLN A 729 23.93 14.70 -13.15
CA GLN A 729 24.41 16.04 -12.79
C GLN A 729 23.70 17.13 -13.59
N LEU A 730 23.46 16.92 -14.89
CA LEU A 730 22.73 17.87 -15.75
C LEU A 730 21.31 18.16 -15.20
N HIS A 731 20.66 17.18 -14.62
CA HIS A 731 19.31 17.29 -14.05
C HIS A 731 19.31 17.55 -12.54
N ASP A 732 20.47 17.77 -11.93
CA ASP A 732 20.64 18.01 -10.50
C ASP A 732 19.95 16.95 -9.62
N LEU A 733 20.13 15.67 -10.00
CA LEU A 733 19.60 14.55 -9.26
C LEU A 733 20.57 14.12 -8.15
N PRO A 734 20.06 13.80 -6.94
CA PRO A 734 20.89 13.20 -5.91
C PRO A 734 21.41 11.83 -6.34
N LEU A 735 22.46 11.33 -5.64
CA LEU A 735 23.08 10.05 -5.96
C LEU A 735 22.09 8.87 -5.86
N ARG A 736 21.15 8.97 -4.91
CA ARG A 736 20.16 7.91 -4.64
C ARG A 736 18.75 8.47 -4.73
N VAL A 737 17.92 7.77 -5.49
CA VAL A 737 16.54 8.18 -5.78
C VAL A 737 15.60 6.96 -5.78
N PHE A 738 14.32 7.24 -5.70
CA PHE A 738 13.28 6.28 -6.07
C PHE A 738 12.66 6.68 -7.41
N ILE A 739 12.55 5.72 -8.33
CA ILE A 739 11.97 5.94 -9.66
C ILE A 739 10.71 5.08 -9.82
N LYS A 740 9.57 5.73 -10.01
CA LYS A 740 8.29 5.11 -10.32
C LYS A 740 8.02 5.18 -11.81
N CYS A 741 8.21 4.05 -12.49
CA CYS A 741 7.80 3.88 -13.89
C CYS A 741 6.32 3.54 -13.98
N ASP A 742 5.62 4.02 -15.02
CA ASP A 742 4.22 3.64 -15.29
C ASP A 742 4.06 2.15 -15.61
N SER A 743 5.12 1.49 -16.12
CA SER A 743 5.18 0.05 -16.40
C SER A 743 5.42 -0.84 -15.18
N GLU A 744 5.82 -0.25 -14.03
CA GLU A 744 6.18 -1.00 -12.83
C GLU A 744 5.20 -0.73 -11.68
N PRO A 745 4.76 -1.76 -10.94
CA PRO A 745 3.79 -1.58 -9.86
C PRO A 745 4.33 -0.78 -8.67
N LYS A 746 5.65 -0.84 -8.40
CA LYS A 746 6.31 -0.17 -7.27
C LYS A 746 7.52 0.64 -7.72
N PRO A 747 7.88 1.72 -6.97
CA PRO A 747 9.11 2.45 -7.25
C PRO A 747 10.35 1.54 -7.17
N LEU A 748 11.33 1.80 -8.02
CA LEU A 748 12.66 1.19 -7.96
C LEU A 748 13.59 2.06 -7.13
N PHE A 749 14.37 1.45 -6.25
CA PHE A 749 15.54 2.12 -5.65
C PHE A 749 16.64 2.19 -6.69
N VAL A 750 17.20 3.37 -6.88
CA VAL A 750 18.29 3.61 -7.83
C VAL A 750 19.45 4.29 -7.11
N ASP A 751 20.57 3.62 -7.09
CA ASP A 751 21.88 4.17 -6.75
C ASP A 751 22.66 4.36 -8.06
N PHE A 752 22.92 5.61 -8.43
CA PHE A 752 23.61 5.92 -9.68
C PHE A 752 25.09 5.50 -9.69
N ASP A 753 25.68 5.26 -8.52
CA ASP A 753 27.03 4.70 -8.40
C ASP A 753 27.09 3.19 -8.61
N ASN A 754 25.95 2.51 -8.58
CA ASN A 754 25.92 1.07 -8.69
C ASN A 754 25.52 0.62 -10.10
N PRO A 755 26.42 0.04 -10.92
CA PRO A 755 26.10 -0.44 -12.27
C PRO A 755 24.98 -1.48 -12.30
N LEU A 756 24.80 -2.29 -11.23
CA LEU A 756 23.71 -3.27 -11.14
C LEU A 756 22.36 -2.57 -10.99
N SER A 757 22.33 -1.48 -10.24
CA SER A 757 21.17 -0.62 -10.10
C SER A 757 20.80 0.03 -11.46
N LEU A 758 21.77 0.56 -12.19
CA LEU A 758 21.56 1.16 -13.51
C LEU A 758 21.08 0.12 -14.55
N ASP A 759 21.61 -1.10 -14.53
CA ASP A 759 21.16 -2.17 -15.43
C ASP A 759 19.69 -2.57 -15.16
N ALA A 760 19.28 -2.62 -13.88
CA ALA A 760 17.90 -2.86 -13.49
C ALA A 760 16.98 -1.70 -13.95
N LEU A 761 17.38 -0.45 -13.73
CA LEU A 761 16.68 0.75 -14.18
C LEU A 761 16.50 0.76 -15.70
N MET A 762 17.57 0.62 -16.47
CA MET A 762 17.52 0.61 -17.94
C MET A 762 16.56 -0.47 -18.47
N THR A 763 16.45 -1.60 -17.76
CA THR A 763 15.50 -2.66 -18.13
C THR A 763 14.05 -2.26 -17.90
N ALA A 764 13.76 -1.58 -16.79
CA ALA A 764 12.42 -1.08 -16.49
C ALA A 764 11.99 0.04 -17.45
N LEU A 765 12.92 0.95 -17.78
CA LEU A 765 12.68 2.10 -18.67
C LEU A 765 12.33 1.69 -20.11
N LYS A 766 12.77 0.52 -20.59
CA LYS A 766 12.43 0.03 -21.95
C LYS A 766 10.92 -0.05 -22.21
N LYS A 767 10.11 -0.16 -21.18
CA LYS A 767 8.64 -0.28 -21.27
C LYS A 767 7.91 0.95 -20.74
N ALA A 768 8.60 1.86 -20.08
CA ALA A 768 8.02 3.04 -19.46
C ALA A 768 7.86 4.16 -20.47
N LYS A 769 6.69 4.84 -20.44
CA LYS A 769 6.43 6.07 -21.21
C LYS A 769 6.72 7.30 -20.38
N VAL A 770 6.36 7.27 -19.11
CA VAL A 770 6.58 8.34 -18.14
C VAL A 770 7.13 7.75 -16.85
N SER A 771 8.06 8.44 -16.23
CA SER A 771 8.64 8.06 -14.96
C SER A 771 8.74 9.27 -14.04
N LEU A 772 8.33 9.04 -12.77
CA LEU A 772 8.48 10.00 -11.68
C LEU A 772 9.71 9.61 -10.85
N VAL A 773 10.66 10.53 -10.75
CA VAL A 773 11.83 10.41 -9.87
C VAL A 773 11.56 11.18 -8.60
N SER A 774 11.90 10.64 -7.46
CA SER A 774 11.87 11.34 -6.16
C SER A 774 13.16 11.10 -5.39
N GLU A 775 13.65 12.13 -4.70
CA GLU A 775 14.81 11.99 -3.82
C GLU A 775 14.57 10.92 -2.75
N MET A 776 15.60 10.18 -2.39
CA MET A 776 15.54 9.24 -1.26
C MET A 776 15.75 10.01 0.04
N LEU A 777 14.70 10.13 0.84
CA LEU A 777 14.75 10.66 2.20
C LEU A 777 13.97 9.76 3.16
N PRO A 778 14.57 9.36 4.29
CA PRO A 778 15.99 9.54 4.64
C PRO A 778 16.93 8.87 3.64
N ALA A 779 18.08 9.51 3.39
CA ALA A 779 19.19 8.85 2.69
C ALA A 779 19.81 7.77 3.61
N PRO A 780 20.54 6.79 3.06
CA PRO A 780 21.15 5.72 3.88
C PRO A 780 22.02 6.23 5.03
N GLU A 781 22.70 7.38 4.84
CA GLU A 781 23.54 8.02 5.83
C GLU A 781 22.73 8.63 7.00
N ALA A 782 21.43 8.83 6.80
CA ALA A 782 20.51 9.41 7.78
C ALA A 782 19.50 8.38 8.34
N LEU A 783 19.81 7.09 8.28
CA LEU A 783 19.03 6.02 8.89
C LEU A 783 19.44 5.82 10.35
N TRP A 784 18.64 6.31 11.27
CA TRP A 784 18.89 6.26 12.72
C TRP A 784 18.62 4.89 13.37
N PHE A 785 17.72 4.08 12.76
CA PHE A 785 17.38 2.77 13.31
C PHE A 785 18.44 1.76 12.91
N ASN A 786 19.22 1.34 13.90
CA ASN A 786 20.33 0.42 13.71
C ASN A 786 20.14 -0.83 14.58
N ASP A 787 20.37 -2.01 14.03
CA ASP A 787 20.43 -3.27 14.76
C ASP A 787 21.79 -3.96 14.50
N ALA A 788 22.00 -5.15 15.04
CA ALA A 788 23.26 -5.89 14.88
C ALA A 788 23.68 -6.18 13.42
N ARG A 789 22.78 -5.96 12.46
CA ARG A 789 23.01 -6.21 11.03
C ARG A 789 23.32 -4.93 10.24
N GLY A 790 23.17 -3.74 10.85
CA GLY A 790 23.41 -2.44 10.27
C GLY A 790 22.20 -1.52 10.28
N ARG A 791 22.24 -0.46 9.46
CA ARG A 791 21.21 0.57 9.38
C ARG A 791 20.02 0.08 8.57
N VAL A 792 18.82 0.21 9.13
CA VAL A 792 17.58 -0.32 8.58
C VAL A 792 16.64 0.80 8.19
N CYS A 793 16.13 0.74 6.96
CA CYS A 793 15.03 1.61 6.54
C CYS A 793 13.78 1.32 7.37
N CYS A 794 13.21 2.35 7.98
CA CYS A 794 11.96 2.24 8.72
C CYS A 794 11.09 3.48 8.57
N GLU A 795 9.80 3.30 8.74
CA GLU A 795 8.82 4.39 8.85
C GLU A 795 7.91 4.17 10.05
N VAL A 796 7.50 5.25 10.67
CA VAL A 796 6.57 5.29 11.80
C VAL A 796 5.16 5.41 11.28
N ARG A 797 4.27 4.56 11.75
CA ARG A 797 2.82 4.65 11.56
C ARG A 797 2.15 5.06 12.84
N SER A 798 1.45 6.17 12.81
CA SER A 798 0.67 6.69 13.93
C SER A 798 -0.69 7.18 13.45
N THR A 799 -1.60 7.42 14.39
CA THR A 799 -2.90 8.03 14.10
C THR A 799 -2.99 9.38 14.81
N PHE A 800 -3.44 10.39 14.09
CA PHE A 800 -3.79 11.69 14.60
C PHE A 800 -5.30 11.79 14.71
N SER A 801 -5.81 12.12 15.88
CA SER A 801 -7.24 12.21 16.13
C SER A 801 -7.64 13.54 16.78
N SER A 802 -8.89 13.97 16.55
CA SER A 802 -9.51 15.13 17.17
C SER A 802 -10.47 14.71 18.28
N LEU A 803 -10.04 13.81 19.16
CA LEU A 803 -10.83 13.43 20.33
C LEU A 803 -11.10 14.68 21.18
N LYS A 804 -12.37 14.99 21.42
CA LYS A 804 -12.75 15.99 22.45
C LYS A 804 -12.21 15.45 23.77
N GLN A 805 -11.37 16.22 24.46
CA GLN A 805 -11.01 15.92 25.83
C GLN A 805 -12.34 15.85 26.63
N GLU A 806 -12.62 14.72 27.26
CA GLU A 806 -13.59 14.68 28.34
C GLU A 806 -13.09 15.68 29.39
N VAL A 807 -13.82 16.77 29.58
CA VAL A 807 -13.67 17.60 30.78
C VAL A 807 -13.90 16.63 31.95
N PRO A 808 -12.96 16.45 32.87
CA PRO A 808 -13.22 15.62 34.03
C PRO A 808 -14.49 16.14 34.67
N GLN A 809 -15.54 15.33 34.71
CA GLN A 809 -16.67 15.62 35.58
C GLN A 809 -16.09 15.66 36.98
N ASN A 810 -15.94 16.88 37.51
CA ASN A 810 -15.56 17.10 38.89
C ASN A 810 -16.52 16.24 39.74
N ALA A 811 -15.93 15.34 40.49
CA ALA A 811 -16.59 14.65 41.55
C ALA A 811 -17.19 15.70 42.48
N GLU A 812 -18.52 15.86 42.48
CA GLU A 812 -19.26 16.38 43.64
C GLU A 812 -19.51 15.25 44.63
#